data_99656c92376f36f6cd80299e1b4d1180
#
_entry.id   99656c92376f36f6cd80299e1b4d1180
#
_cell.length_a   1.000
_cell.length_b   1.000
_cell.length_c   1.000
_cell.angle_alpha   90.00
_cell.angle_beta   90.00
_cell.angle_gamma   90.00
#
_symmetry.space_group_name_H-M   'P 1'
#
loop_
_entity.id
_entity.type
_entity.pdbx_description
1 polymer ?
#
loop_
_entity_poly.entity_id
_entity_poly.type
_entity_poly.pdbx_seq_one_letter_code
_entity_poly.pdbx_strand_id
1 'polypeptide(L)'
;MRWIRLTILWAFTFPLLAVEVRVIDAKNYHLGTPGFPEWEEFAGKTPHGRRLDLRFEAKANAIEHTLLFRQRQVKYRWPVLLNNKRIGWLQPADTPLTLALAIPPRTLKTGPNTISIVAPKMTDDIEVGRFRIVTTSVDQTLKQGAVVIRVQDDHDTPVPCRITITELDGTLAAVRAMSSKQPLALRPGVVYTSNGKAELNLMPGKYTIYASRGFEYGIDKKSITISGKEVLRVEMKIQREVPTPGLVAVDSHIHCLTYSGHGDASVEERMHTIAGEGIELAIATDHNHHADYQPIMKTTGTSRFFTSVIGNEVTTKTGHFNAFPIVANSPVPDYKLGDWTKLMASMRATPGVRVIILNHPHNTHSNFRALAPENFNPVTGRHLRGAPYSFNALEVVTSAAMQSDNLRVYSDWFALLNHGHRIAGVGSSDTHDVSRFILGQARTYVECPDTNPAKIDVAKACDSFRNLRAYISMGLLVRMRVEDQFTVGDLATNLKEQMRVNLRVLGPSWVRAEKITLYANGKVLAQKKIKSNERIEKANLTLTLPRPKHDVHLIAVATGPGIRAPFWESPRSYQPTSRKHEPLVQGATNPIWIDGDGDGKFTAARCYARRLLKIHGRDLPMLLAALEPFDQAVAAQAAELLAAAGHDMRNARFRKHLISAAPATRAGFTAFIATLPPKTP
;
A
#
# COMPACT_ATOMS: atom_id res chain seq x y z
N MET A 1 -87.18 -12.55 18.28
CA MET A 1 -86.33 -13.27 17.33
C MET A 1 -85.00 -12.47 17.13
N ARG A 2 -83.90 -12.89 17.77
CA ARG A 2 -82.54 -12.29 17.61
C ARG A 2 -81.74 -13.16 16.67
N TRP A 3 -81.33 -12.61 15.55
CA TRP A 3 -80.43 -13.26 14.60
C TRP A 3 -79.00 -13.08 15.05
N ILE A 4 -78.31 -14.18 15.38
CA ILE A 4 -76.87 -14.21 15.65
C ILE A 4 -76.16 -14.37 14.31
N ARG A 5 -75.39 -13.35 13.88
CA ARG A 5 -74.47 -13.45 12.73
C ARG A 5 -73.11 -14.08 13.20
N LEU A 6 -72.88 -15.29 12.74
CA LEU A 6 -71.58 -15.97 12.93
C LEU A 6 -70.60 -15.43 11.88
N THR A 7 -69.59 -14.68 12.33
CA THR A 7 -68.50 -14.23 11.47
C THR A 7 -67.42 -15.31 11.51
N ILE A 8 -67.25 -16.06 10.42
CA ILE A 8 -66.15 -17.04 10.26
C ILE A 8 -64.90 -16.26 9.87
N LEU A 9 -63.91 -16.16 10.79
CA LEU A 9 -62.58 -15.63 10.54
C LEU A 9 -61.76 -16.75 9.85
N TRP A 10 -61.48 -16.58 8.56
CA TRP A 10 -60.50 -17.43 7.87
C TRP A 10 -59.11 -16.96 8.27
N ALA A 11 -58.43 -17.70 9.14
CA ALA A 11 -56.99 -17.54 9.41
C ALA A 11 -56.22 -18.13 8.23
N PHE A 12 -55.71 -17.29 7.34
CA PHE A 12 -54.74 -17.69 6.34
C PHE A 12 -53.41 -17.93 7.07
N THR A 13 -53.14 -19.18 7.42
CA THR A 13 -51.80 -19.60 7.81
C THR A 13 -50.96 -19.67 6.53
N PHE A 14 -50.17 -18.62 6.27
CA PHE A 14 -49.06 -18.73 5.31
C PHE A 14 -48.07 -19.74 5.87
N PRO A 15 -47.74 -20.80 5.13
CA PRO A 15 -46.69 -21.70 5.57
C PRO A 15 -45.40 -20.87 5.62
N LEU A 16 -44.74 -20.77 6.79
CA LEU A 16 -43.37 -20.34 6.86
C LEU A 16 -42.56 -21.31 5.99
N LEU A 17 -42.21 -20.90 4.78
CA LEU A 17 -41.28 -21.65 3.93
C LEU A 17 -40.00 -21.82 4.71
N ALA A 18 -39.68 -23.06 5.10
CA ALA A 18 -38.41 -23.36 5.74
C ALA A 18 -37.27 -22.91 4.80
N VAL A 19 -36.31 -22.19 5.34
CA VAL A 19 -35.12 -21.77 4.59
C VAL A 19 -34.34 -23.02 4.22
N GLU A 20 -34.32 -23.37 2.94
CA GLU A 20 -33.57 -24.50 2.43
C GLU A 20 -32.21 -24.01 1.92
N VAL A 21 -31.14 -24.64 2.41
CA VAL A 21 -29.77 -24.43 1.91
C VAL A 21 -29.36 -25.68 1.13
N ARG A 22 -29.17 -25.50 -0.17
CA ARG A 22 -28.77 -26.59 -1.05
C ARG A 22 -27.30 -26.42 -1.46
N VAL A 23 -26.44 -27.39 -1.15
CA VAL A 23 -25.06 -27.46 -1.64
C VAL A 23 -25.09 -27.89 -3.11
N ILE A 24 -24.52 -27.06 -3.98
CA ILE A 24 -24.34 -27.34 -5.41
C ILE A 24 -23.02 -28.06 -5.62
N ASP A 25 -21.94 -27.51 -5.06
CA ASP A 25 -20.60 -28.08 -5.10
C ASP A 25 -19.79 -27.58 -3.91
N ALA A 26 -19.12 -28.50 -3.21
CA ALA A 26 -18.29 -28.19 -2.04
C ALA A 26 -16.80 -27.98 -2.36
N LYS A 27 -16.38 -28.26 -3.61
CA LYS A 27 -14.99 -28.17 -4.06
C LYS A 27 -14.56 -26.71 -4.28
N ASN A 28 -13.24 -26.49 -4.27
CA ASN A 28 -12.62 -25.25 -4.76
C ASN A 28 -11.98 -25.52 -6.13
N TYR A 29 -12.03 -24.54 -7.00
CA TYR A 29 -11.52 -24.57 -8.36
C TYR A 29 -10.54 -23.42 -8.56
N HIS A 30 -9.33 -23.73 -9.03
CA HIS A 30 -8.36 -22.76 -9.52
C HIS A 30 -8.71 -22.45 -10.98
N LEU A 31 -9.02 -21.20 -11.28
CA LEU A 31 -9.27 -20.71 -12.65
C LEU A 31 -8.13 -19.77 -13.06
N GLY A 32 -7.64 -19.94 -14.29
CA GLY A 32 -6.52 -19.17 -14.78
C GLY A 32 -6.11 -19.58 -16.18
N THR A 33 -5.01 -19.03 -16.68
CA THR A 33 -4.45 -19.38 -18.01
C THR A 33 -3.44 -20.50 -17.86
N PRO A 34 -3.65 -21.68 -18.49
CA PRO A 34 -2.69 -22.78 -18.43
C PRO A 34 -1.27 -22.35 -18.87
N GLY A 35 -0.27 -22.75 -18.09
CA GLY A 35 1.14 -22.45 -18.34
C GLY A 35 1.58 -21.02 -17.95
N PHE A 36 0.68 -20.15 -17.55
CA PHE A 36 0.97 -18.77 -17.15
C PHE A 36 0.42 -18.43 -15.77
N PRO A 37 0.92 -19.09 -14.68
CA PRO A 37 0.46 -18.79 -13.33
C PRO A 37 0.87 -17.37 -12.93
N GLU A 38 -0.08 -16.61 -12.38
CA GLU A 38 0.19 -15.25 -11.89
C GLU A 38 0.94 -15.30 -10.55
N TRP A 39 0.66 -16.29 -9.70
CA TRP A 39 1.20 -16.40 -8.35
C TRP A 39 2.01 -17.67 -8.14
N GLU A 40 3.01 -17.60 -7.24
CA GLU A 40 3.88 -18.75 -6.90
C GLU A 40 3.07 -19.96 -6.40
N GLU A 41 2.00 -19.73 -5.64
CA GLU A 41 1.14 -20.79 -5.11
C GLU A 41 0.40 -21.59 -6.18
N PHE A 42 0.31 -21.07 -7.39
CA PHE A 42 -0.25 -21.75 -8.57
C PHE A 42 0.84 -22.28 -9.52
N ALA A 43 2.11 -22.01 -9.22
CA ALA A 43 3.22 -22.51 -10.03
C ALA A 43 3.24 -24.04 -10.01
N GLY A 44 3.33 -24.65 -11.18
CA GLY A 44 3.28 -26.11 -11.34
C GLY A 44 1.90 -26.75 -11.16
N LYS A 45 0.84 -25.97 -10.91
CA LYS A 45 -0.54 -26.44 -10.86
C LYS A 45 -1.24 -26.17 -12.20
N THR A 46 -2.01 -27.16 -12.66
CA THR A 46 -2.86 -26.97 -13.84
C THR A 46 -4.18 -26.33 -13.39
N PRO A 47 -4.55 -25.13 -13.89
CA PRO A 47 -5.86 -24.55 -13.61
C PRO A 47 -6.96 -25.40 -14.25
N HIS A 48 -8.17 -25.35 -13.67
CA HIS A 48 -9.36 -25.95 -14.29
C HIS A 48 -9.62 -25.37 -15.69
N GLY A 49 -9.18 -24.16 -15.94
CA GLY A 49 -9.27 -23.43 -17.18
C GLY A 49 -9.72 -21.98 -16.99
N ARG A 50 -10.03 -21.32 -18.10
CA ARG A 50 -10.54 -19.93 -18.10
C ARG A 50 -12.06 -19.84 -17.91
N ARG A 51 -12.73 -20.97 -17.73
CA ARG A 51 -14.17 -21.09 -17.53
C ARG A 51 -14.46 -22.25 -16.60
N LEU A 52 -15.37 -22.04 -15.67
CA LEU A 52 -15.97 -23.08 -14.85
C LEU A 52 -17.46 -23.19 -15.22
N ASP A 53 -17.95 -24.38 -15.51
CA ASP A 53 -19.37 -24.69 -15.70
C ASP A 53 -19.79 -25.77 -14.70
N LEU A 54 -20.64 -25.41 -13.73
CA LEU A 54 -21.21 -26.30 -12.74
C LEU A 54 -22.64 -26.64 -13.12
N ARG A 55 -22.90 -27.90 -13.46
CA ARG A 55 -24.25 -28.41 -13.76
C ARG A 55 -24.90 -28.96 -12.50
N PHE A 56 -26.17 -28.61 -12.32
CA PHE A 56 -26.99 -29.09 -11.19
C PHE A 56 -28.47 -29.11 -11.52
N GLU A 57 -29.21 -29.97 -10.82
CA GLU A 57 -30.68 -30.00 -10.94
C GLU A 57 -31.28 -28.95 -10.00
N ALA A 58 -32.37 -28.33 -10.38
CA ALA A 58 -33.14 -27.43 -9.51
C ALA A 58 -34.64 -27.43 -9.88
N LYS A 59 -35.45 -26.82 -9.02
CA LYS A 59 -36.81 -26.37 -9.35
C LYS A 59 -36.80 -24.93 -9.82
N ALA A 60 -37.71 -24.54 -10.68
CA ALA A 60 -37.89 -23.15 -11.07
C ALA A 60 -38.17 -22.28 -9.84
N ASN A 61 -37.54 -21.11 -9.77
CA ASN A 61 -37.74 -20.17 -8.66
C ASN A 61 -38.81 -19.11 -9.02
N ALA A 62 -39.86 -19.06 -8.23
CA ALA A 62 -40.90 -18.01 -8.35
C ALA A 62 -40.48 -16.68 -7.70
N ILE A 63 -39.58 -16.73 -6.72
CA ILE A 63 -39.06 -15.60 -5.97
C ILE A 63 -37.51 -15.55 -6.13
N GLU A 64 -36.91 -14.46 -5.69
CA GLU A 64 -35.45 -14.36 -5.62
C GLU A 64 -34.87 -15.42 -4.69
N HIS A 65 -33.78 -16.06 -5.13
CA HIS A 65 -32.94 -16.94 -4.32
C HIS A 65 -31.56 -16.32 -4.17
N THR A 66 -30.71 -16.88 -3.30
CA THR A 66 -29.35 -16.42 -3.09
C THR A 66 -28.36 -17.49 -3.53
N LEU A 67 -27.39 -17.12 -4.39
CA LEU A 67 -26.20 -17.91 -4.65
C LEU A 67 -25.10 -17.45 -3.69
N LEU A 68 -24.61 -18.37 -2.86
CA LEU A 68 -23.46 -18.16 -1.96
C LEU A 68 -22.29 -18.99 -2.46
N PHE A 69 -21.11 -18.41 -2.54
CA PHE A 69 -19.88 -19.14 -2.84
C PHE A 69 -18.67 -18.39 -2.34
N ARG A 70 -17.55 -19.10 -2.17
CA ARG A 70 -16.24 -18.54 -1.79
C ARG A 70 -15.49 -18.11 -3.04
N GLN A 71 -14.80 -16.96 -2.98
CA GLN A 71 -13.83 -16.50 -3.95
C GLN A 71 -12.55 -16.05 -3.26
N ARG A 72 -11.43 -16.03 -3.99
CA ARG A 72 -10.12 -15.55 -3.52
C ARG A 72 -9.26 -15.09 -4.69
N GLN A 73 -8.38 -14.12 -4.45
CA GLN A 73 -7.38 -13.63 -5.42
C GLN A 73 -7.98 -13.09 -6.72
N VAL A 74 -9.13 -12.47 -6.63
CA VAL A 74 -9.82 -11.85 -7.75
C VAL A 74 -9.27 -10.45 -7.97
N LYS A 75 -8.64 -10.23 -9.13
CA LYS A 75 -8.09 -8.93 -9.54
C LYS A 75 -9.04 -8.18 -10.45
N TYR A 76 -9.68 -8.88 -11.35
CA TYR A 76 -10.64 -8.33 -12.30
C TYR A 76 -12.05 -8.84 -12.03
N ARG A 77 -13.04 -8.12 -12.55
CA ARG A 77 -14.45 -8.54 -12.45
C ARG A 77 -14.73 -9.68 -13.44
N TRP A 78 -14.90 -10.90 -12.92
CA TRP A 78 -15.35 -12.08 -13.69
C TRP A 78 -16.86 -12.15 -13.66
N PRO A 79 -17.56 -12.26 -14.83
CA PRO A 79 -19.01 -12.44 -14.84
C PRO A 79 -19.42 -13.81 -14.28
N VAL A 80 -20.45 -13.79 -13.44
CA VAL A 80 -21.14 -14.98 -12.93
C VAL A 80 -22.45 -15.11 -13.68
N LEU A 81 -22.62 -16.23 -14.39
CA LEU A 81 -23.78 -16.51 -15.21
C LEU A 81 -24.59 -17.67 -14.60
N LEU A 82 -25.91 -17.61 -14.71
CA LEU A 82 -26.82 -18.73 -14.50
C LEU A 82 -27.64 -18.95 -15.76
N ASN A 83 -27.57 -20.15 -16.36
CA ASN A 83 -28.22 -20.48 -17.63
C ASN A 83 -27.89 -19.44 -18.73
N ASN A 84 -26.63 -19.04 -18.86
CA ASN A 84 -26.12 -18.02 -19.77
C ASN A 84 -26.61 -16.58 -19.51
N LYS A 85 -27.39 -16.34 -18.47
CA LYS A 85 -27.80 -14.99 -18.07
C LYS A 85 -26.90 -14.52 -16.93
N ARG A 86 -26.27 -13.33 -17.07
CA ARG A 86 -25.44 -12.76 -16.03
C ARG A 86 -26.28 -12.39 -14.80
N ILE A 87 -25.93 -12.93 -13.64
CA ILE A 87 -26.53 -12.64 -12.35
C ILE A 87 -25.64 -11.74 -11.46
N GLY A 88 -24.37 -11.58 -11.81
CA GLY A 88 -23.44 -10.72 -11.05
C GLY A 88 -22.02 -10.81 -11.55
N TRP A 89 -21.11 -10.34 -10.72
CA TRP A 89 -19.68 -10.29 -10.94
C TRP A 89 -18.95 -10.76 -9.68
N LEU A 90 -17.74 -11.36 -9.86
CA LEU A 90 -16.82 -11.52 -8.75
C LEU A 90 -16.37 -10.14 -8.27
N GLN A 91 -16.12 -10.03 -6.98
CA GLN A 91 -15.63 -8.81 -6.36
C GLN A 91 -14.09 -8.82 -6.35
N PRO A 92 -13.39 -7.76 -6.83
CA PRO A 92 -11.95 -7.66 -6.67
C PRO A 92 -11.56 -7.70 -5.18
N ALA A 93 -10.82 -8.75 -4.80
CA ALA A 93 -10.29 -8.94 -3.45
C ALA A 93 -9.21 -10.04 -3.47
N ASP A 94 -8.10 -9.82 -2.79
CA ASP A 94 -7.04 -10.82 -2.66
C ASP A 94 -7.37 -11.82 -1.54
N THR A 95 -7.94 -11.34 -0.44
CA THR A 95 -8.39 -12.11 0.72
C THR A 95 -9.60 -12.98 0.35
N PRO A 96 -9.69 -14.22 0.85
CA PRO A 96 -10.87 -15.06 0.62
C PRO A 96 -12.12 -14.43 1.22
N LEU A 97 -13.21 -14.43 0.47
CA LEU A 97 -14.51 -13.93 0.92
C LEU A 97 -15.67 -14.80 0.45
N THR A 98 -16.77 -14.80 1.23
CA THR A 98 -18.06 -15.36 0.83
C THR A 98 -18.88 -14.30 0.10
N LEU A 99 -19.14 -14.54 -1.17
CA LEU A 99 -19.97 -13.66 -2.01
C LEU A 99 -21.42 -14.14 -2.01
N ALA A 100 -22.37 -13.22 -1.86
CA ALA A 100 -23.79 -13.46 -1.95
C ALA A 100 -24.35 -12.73 -3.19
N LEU A 101 -24.85 -13.48 -4.16
CA LEU A 101 -25.47 -12.94 -5.38
C LEU A 101 -26.95 -13.28 -5.45
N ALA A 102 -27.76 -12.33 -5.90
CA ALA A 102 -29.15 -12.57 -6.17
C ALA A 102 -29.35 -13.46 -7.41
N ILE A 103 -30.18 -14.49 -7.27
CA ILE A 103 -30.75 -15.24 -8.38
C ILE A 103 -32.15 -14.69 -8.62
N PRO A 104 -32.38 -13.87 -9.66
CA PRO A 104 -33.67 -13.25 -9.90
C PRO A 104 -34.78 -14.30 -10.10
N PRO A 105 -36.06 -13.97 -9.85
CA PRO A 105 -37.18 -14.85 -10.13
C PRO A 105 -37.16 -15.37 -11.58
N ARG A 106 -37.56 -16.62 -11.77
CA ARG A 106 -37.65 -17.30 -13.08
C ARG A 106 -36.29 -17.46 -13.80
N THR A 107 -35.17 -17.39 -13.07
CA THR A 107 -33.84 -17.64 -13.66
C THR A 107 -33.42 -19.10 -13.54
N LEU A 108 -33.78 -19.78 -12.43
CA LEU A 108 -33.71 -21.24 -12.33
C LEU A 108 -34.83 -21.90 -13.13
N LYS A 109 -34.50 -23.02 -13.77
CA LYS A 109 -35.43 -23.89 -14.49
C LYS A 109 -35.68 -25.16 -13.70
N THR A 110 -36.83 -25.79 -13.89
CA THR A 110 -37.03 -27.16 -13.41
C THR A 110 -36.20 -28.10 -14.28
N GLY A 111 -35.39 -28.94 -13.65
CA GLY A 111 -34.38 -29.80 -14.31
C GLY A 111 -32.99 -29.19 -14.32
N PRO A 112 -32.19 -29.46 -15.39
CA PRO A 112 -30.79 -29.07 -15.45
C PRO A 112 -30.57 -27.54 -15.52
N ASN A 113 -29.67 -27.05 -14.71
CA ASN A 113 -29.20 -25.66 -14.67
C ASN A 113 -27.67 -25.63 -14.71
N THR A 114 -27.08 -24.52 -15.13
CA THR A 114 -25.61 -24.33 -15.18
C THR A 114 -25.22 -22.98 -14.59
N ILE A 115 -24.35 -22.98 -13.59
CA ILE A 115 -23.61 -21.80 -13.14
C ILE A 115 -22.32 -21.75 -13.93
N SER A 116 -22.02 -20.59 -14.53
CA SER A 116 -20.75 -20.38 -15.25
C SER A 116 -20.00 -19.19 -14.69
N ILE A 117 -18.69 -19.33 -14.49
CA ILE A 117 -17.76 -18.24 -14.19
C ILE A 117 -16.75 -18.18 -15.32
N VAL A 118 -16.63 -17.00 -15.96
CA VAL A 118 -15.90 -16.85 -17.22
C VAL A 118 -14.80 -15.80 -17.04
N ALA A 119 -13.58 -16.13 -17.49
CA ALA A 119 -12.46 -15.22 -17.40
C ALA A 119 -12.68 -13.94 -18.23
N PRO A 120 -12.27 -12.78 -17.73
CA PRO A 120 -12.15 -11.57 -18.56
C PRO A 120 -11.03 -11.76 -19.62
N LYS A 121 -10.86 -10.79 -20.48
CA LYS A 121 -9.79 -10.84 -21.52
C LYS A 121 -8.38 -10.79 -20.92
N MET A 122 -8.23 -10.24 -19.72
CA MET A 122 -6.93 -10.08 -19.03
C MET A 122 -6.56 -11.33 -18.24
N THR A 123 -5.28 -11.50 -17.93
CA THR A 123 -4.77 -12.61 -17.12
C THR A 123 -5.10 -12.35 -15.65
N ASP A 124 -5.66 -13.37 -15.02
CA ASP A 124 -6.03 -13.36 -13.60
C ASP A 124 -6.13 -14.83 -13.14
N ASP A 125 -5.48 -15.19 -12.03
CA ASP A 125 -5.54 -16.50 -11.40
C ASP A 125 -6.33 -16.43 -10.11
N ILE A 126 -7.50 -17.05 -10.09
CA ILE A 126 -8.46 -16.99 -8.98
C ILE A 126 -8.82 -18.35 -8.41
N GLU A 127 -9.28 -18.38 -7.18
CA GLU A 127 -9.99 -19.54 -6.63
C GLU A 127 -11.46 -19.20 -6.41
N VAL A 128 -12.36 -20.13 -6.80
CA VAL A 128 -13.80 -20.08 -6.51
C VAL A 128 -14.30 -21.44 -6.05
N GLY A 129 -15.30 -21.48 -5.18
CA GLY A 129 -15.81 -22.77 -4.72
C GLY A 129 -16.89 -22.70 -3.64
N ARG A 130 -17.28 -23.85 -3.09
CA ARG A 130 -18.28 -23.97 -2.02
C ARG A 130 -19.64 -23.36 -2.40
N PHE A 131 -20.13 -23.69 -3.60
CA PHE A 131 -21.36 -23.14 -4.16
C PHE A 131 -22.61 -23.70 -3.45
N ARG A 132 -23.47 -22.79 -2.99
CA ARG A 132 -24.72 -23.10 -2.30
C ARG A 132 -25.83 -22.18 -2.81
N ILE A 133 -27.05 -22.70 -2.91
CA ILE A 133 -28.25 -21.90 -3.17
C ILE A 133 -29.10 -21.90 -1.91
N VAL A 134 -29.56 -20.71 -1.50
CA VAL A 134 -30.50 -20.50 -0.42
C VAL A 134 -31.84 -20.03 -1.05
N THR A 135 -32.96 -20.63 -0.64
CA THR A 135 -34.30 -20.40 -1.26
C THR A 135 -34.96 -19.08 -0.84
N THR A 136 -34.21 -18.17 -0.24
CA THR A 136 -34.62 -16.82 0.15
C THR A 136 -33.79 -15.75 -0.58
N SER A 137 -34.34 -14.54 -0.67
CA SER A 137 -33.59 -13.39 -1.24
C SER A 137 -32.32 -13.11 -0.46
N VAL A 138 -31.36 -12.40 -1.08
CA VAL A 138 -30.10 -11.98 -0.41
C VAL A 138 -30.40 -11.21 0.89
N ASP A 139 -31.41 -10.33 0.83
CA ASP A 139 -31.82 -9.56 2.01
C ASP A 139 -32.28 -10.48 3.15
N GLN A 140 -33.19 -11.42 2.87
CA GLN A 140 -33.71 -12.37 3.86
C GLN A 140 -32.61 -13.35 4.34
N THR A 141 -31.75 -13.82 3.43
CA THR A 141 -30.64 -14.74 3.75
C THR A 141 -29.67 -14.10 4.76
N LEU A 142 -29.28 -12.86 4.55
CA LEU A 142 -28.35 -12.16 5.44
C LEU A 142 -29.01 -11.60 6.71
N LYS A 143 -30.35 -11.41 6.74
CA LYS A 143 -31.09 -10.93 7.93
C LYS A 143 -31.44 -12.02 8.95
N GLN A 144 -30.94 -13.24 8.80
CA GLN A 144 -31.26 -14.35 9.72
C GLN A 144 -30.63 -14.20 11.10
N GLY A 145 -29.58 -13.39 11.23
CA GLY A 145 -28.94 -13.07 12.49
C GLY A 145 -28.53 -11.61 12.54
N ALA A 146 -28.29 -11.10 13.73
CA ALA A 146 -27.98 -9.70 13.99
C ALA A 146 -26.89 -9.54 15.03
N VAL A 147 -25.95 -8.59 14.80
CA VAL A 147 -24.92 -8.22 15.77
C VAL A 147 -24.77 -6.70 15.83
N VAL A 148 -24.67 -6.20 17.05
CA VAL A 148 -24.31 -4.80 17.35
C VAL A 148 -22.91 -4.82 17.94
N ILE A 149 -21.94 -4.24 17.24
CA ILE A 149 -20.55 -4.16 17.66
C ILE A 149 -20.27 -2.73 18.11
N ARG A 150 -19.62 -2.58 19.25
CA ARG A 150 -19.11 -1.31 19.76
C ARG A 150 -17.62 -1.43 20.02
N VAL A 151 -16.87 -0.45 19.53
CA VAL A 151 -15.41 -0.38 19.68
C VAL A 151 -15.05 0.90 20.39
N GLN A 152 -14.30 0.78 21.47
CA GLN A 152 -13.90 1.87 22.36
C GLN A 152 -12.38 1.78 22.63
N ASP A 153 -11.81 2.89 23.10
CA ASP A 153 -10.46 2.90 23.66
C ASP A 153 -10.46 2.45 25.15
N ASP A 154 -9.30 2.55 25.80
CA ASP A 154 -9.10 2.25 27.22
C ASP A 154 -9.80 3.24 28.17
N HIS A 155 -10.27 4.38 27.67
CA HIS A 155 -11.06 5.38 28.37
C HIS A 155 -12.58 5.25 28.11
N ASP A 156 -13.02 4.12 27.53
CA ASP A 156 -14.40 3.87 27.12
C ASP A 156 -14.94 4.88 26.08
N THR A 157 -14.04 5.59 25.38
CA THR A 157 -14.41 6.53 24.33
C THR A 157 -14.59 5.79 22.99
N PRO A 158 -15.73 5.95 22.31
CA PRO A 158 -15.92 5.36 20.98
C PRO A 158 -14.88 5.88 20.00
N VAL A 159 -14.21 4.97 19.26
CA VAL A 159 -13.16 5.30 18.31
C VAL A 159 -13.48 4.86 16.90
N PRO A 160 -13.12 5.65 15.87
CA PRO A 160 -13.14 5.19 14.49
C PRO A 160 -12.29 3.94 14.34
N CYS A 161 -12.77 2.97 13.58
CA CYS A 161 -12.06 1.70 13.45
C CYS A 161 -12.46 0.94 12.18
N ARG A 162 -11.63 -0.05 11.84
CA ARG A 162 -11.93 -1.15 10.93
C ARG A 162 -12.40 -2.36 11.74
N ILE A 163 -13.54 -2.91 11.40
CA ILE A 163 -14.07 -4.17 11.92
C ILE A 163 -13.95 -5.22 10.81
N THR A 164 -13.24 -6.30 11.10
CA THR A 164 -13.10 -7.42 10.14
C THR A 164 -13.81 -8.64 10.71
N ILE A 165 -14.72 -9.23 9.93
CA ILE A 165 -15.54 -10.38 10.34
C ILE A 165 -15.24 -11.55 9.41
N THR A 166 -14.78 -12.65 9.99
CA THR A 166 -14.46 -13.85 9.22
C THR A 166 -15.23 -15.06 9.70
N GLU A 167 -15.43 -16.01 8.83
CA GLU A 167 -15.75 -17.39 9.15
C GLU A 167 -14.53 -18.03 9.88
N LEU A 168 -14.70 -19.23 10.44
CA LEU A 168 -13.64 -19.87 11.24
C LEU A 168 -12.37 -20.20 10.45
N ASP A 169 -12.47 -20.37 9.13
CA ASP A 169 -11.33 -20.62 8.25
C ASP A 169 -10.62 -19.35 7.73
N GLY A 170 -11.00 -18.18 8.25
CA GLY A 170 -10.44 -16.88 7.86
C GLY A 170 -11.10 -16.24 6.63
N THR A 171 -12.11 -16.87 6.02
CA THR A 171 -12.87 -16.31 4.91
C THR A 171 -13.71 -15.12 5.39
N LEU A 172 -13.61 -13.97 4.73
CA LEU A 172 -14.43 -12.79 5.04
C LEU A 172 -15.91 -13.10 4.86
N ALA A 173 -16.70 -12.81 5.89
CA ALA A 173 -18.11 -13.20 5.95
C ALA A 173 -18.99 -12.30 5.06
N ALA A 174 -20.04 -12.86 4.47
CA ALA A 174 -21.08 -12.08 3.86
C ALA A 174 -21.87 -11.33 4.95
N VAL A 175 -21.78 -9.99 4.95
CA VAL A 175 -22.40 -9.10 5.93
C VAL A 175 -23.21 -8.01 5.28
N ARG A 176 -24.20 -7.47 6.01
CA ARG A 176 -25.03 -6.35 5.57
C ARG A 176 -25.30 -5.40 6.75
N ALA A 177 -25.40 -4.11 6.49
CA ALA A 177 -25.87 -3.16 7.49
C ALA A 177 -27.34 -3.39 7.81
N MET A 178 -27.76 -3.28 9.09
CA MET A 178 -29.18 -3.37 9.49
C MET A 178 -30.00 -2.24 8.91
N SER A 179 -29.40 -1.09 8.65
CA SER A 179 -30.02 0.08 8.04
C SER A 179 -29.04 0.74 7.07
N SER A 180 -29.54 1.14 5.90
CA SER A 180 -28.78 1.94 4.92
C SER A 180 -28.41 3.35 5.42
N LYS A 181 -29.01 3.81 6.52
CA LYS A 181 -28.73 5.13 7.12
C LYS A 181 -27.51 5.11 8.06
N GLN A 182 -26.92 3.95 8.32
CA GLN A 182 -25.71 3.90 9.15
C GLN A 182 -24.52 4.48 8.38
N PRO A 183 -23.73 5.35 9.01
CA PRO A 183 -22.54 5.94 8.39
C PRO A 183 -21.39 4.93 8.41
N LEU A 184 -21.39 3.99 7.47
CA LEU A 184 -20.43 2.90 7.35
C LEU A 184 -19.86 2.82 5.92
N ALA A 185 -18.58 2.43 5.82
CA ALA A 185 -18.07 1.86 4.57
C ALA A 185 -18.04 0.34 4.74
N LEU A 186 -18.78 -0.38 3.89
CA LEU A 186 -19.04 -1.81 4.08
C LEU A 186 -18.77 -2.61 2.81
N ARG A 187 -17.98 -3.68 2.97
CA ARG A 187 -17.76 -4.75 1.96
C ARG A 187 -17.87 -6.10 2.66
N PRO A 188 -17.95 -7.23 1.95
CA PRO A 188 -17.98 -8.54 2.61
C PRO A 188 -16.89 -8.66 3.67
N GLY A 189 -17.31 -8.88 4.91
CA GLY A 189 -16.43 -9.04 6.08
C GLY A 189 -15.61 -7.84 6.50
N VAL A 190 -15.74 -6.68 5.87
CA VAL A 190 -15.00 -5.46 6.20
C VAL A 190 -15.96 -4.29 6.41
N VAL A 191 -15.87 -3.66 7.57
CA VAL A 191 -16.73 -2.52 7.95
C VAL A 191 -15.87 -1.44 8.58
N TYR A 192 -15.96 -0.23 8.04
CA TYR A 192 -15.39 0.96 8.68
C TYR A 192 -16.49 1.79 9.32
N THR A 193 -16.22 2.29 10.51
CA THR A 193 -17.09 3.20 11.26
C THR A 193 -16.30 4.37 11.83
N SER A 194 -16.88 5.56 11.79
CA SER A 194 -16.26 6.75 12.39
C SER A 194 -16.69 7.01 13.84
N ASN A 195 -17.67 6.27 14.35
CA ASN A 195 -18.21 6.43 15.71
C ASN A 195 -18.08 5.17 16.59
N GLY A 196 -17.28 4.20 16.18
CA GLY A 196 -17.06 2.96 16.93
C GLY A 196 -18.24 2.01 16.95
N LYS A 197 -19.32 2.24 16.17
CA LYS A 197 -20.53 1.42 16.20
C LYS A 197 -20.85 0.85 14.83
N ALA A 198 -21.17 -0.45 14.78
CA ALA A 198 -21.70 -1.11 13.60
C ALA A 198 -22.86 -2.04 13.98
N GLU A 199 -24.00 -1.91 13.30
CA GLU A 199 -25.18 -2.78 13.44
C GLU A 199 -25.34 -3.59 12.16
N LEU A 200 -25.09 -4.89 12.24
CA LEU A 200 -24.93 -5.75 11.09
C LEU A 200 -25.85 -6.96 11.13
N ASN A 201 -26.30 -7.35 9.96
CA ASN A 201 -26.97 -8.61 9.69
C ASN A 201 -26.01 -9.60 9.04
N LEU A 202 -26.10 -10.87 9.43
CA LEU A 202 -25.35 -11.97 8.85
C LEU A 202 -26.07 -13.30 9.09
N MET A 203 -25.65 -14.34 8.41
CA MET A 203 -26.24 -15.68 8.57
C MET A 203 -25.92 -16.26 9.96
N PRO A 204 -26.74 -17.20 10.47
CA PRO A 204 -26.36 -18.01 11.62
C PRO A 204 -25.03 -18.75 11.36
N GLY A 205 -24.15 -18.77 12.35
CA GLY A 205 -22.83 -19.37 12.20
C GLY A 205 -21.87 -18.95 13.30
N LYS A 206 -20.64 -19.46 13.20
CA LYS A 206 -19.52 -19.07 14.08
C LYS A 206 -18.59 -18.14 13.35
N TYR A 207 -18.23 -17.04 13.97
CA TYR A 207 -17.42 -15.98 13.37
C TYR A 207 -16.31 -15.52 14.31
N THR A 208 -15.26 -14.96 13.73
CA THR A 208 -14.24 -14.21 14.46
C THR A 208 -14.35 -12.74 14.03
N ILE A 209 -14.44 -11.85 15.01
CA ILE A 209 -14.46 -10.39 14.81
C ILE A 209 -13.11 -9.85 15.27
N TYR A 210 -12.52 -8.99 14.44
CA TYR A 210 -11.35 -8.19 14.78
C TYR A 210 -11.74 -6.71 14.74
N ALA A 211 -11.28 -5.94 15.75
CA ALA A 211 -11.31 -4.49 15.73
C ALA A 211 -9.88 -3.97 15.62
N SER A 212 -9.63 -3.00 14.72
CA SER A 212 -8.32 -2.42 14.45
C SER A 212 -8.43 -0.94 14.08
N ARG A 213 -7.32 -0.19 14.20
CA ARG A 213 -7.23 1.21 13.78
C ARG A 213 -5.83 1.54 13.26
N GLY A 214 -5.50 1.02 12.08
CA GLY A 214 -4.20 1.23 11.48
C GLY A 214 -3.03 0.72 12.32
N PHE A 215 -1.84 1.20 11.95
CA PHE A 215 -0.57 0.74 12.50
C PHE A 215 -0.34 1.08 13.97
N GLU A 216 -0.90 2.18 14.47
CA GLU A 216 -0.57 2.67 15.81
C GLU A 216 -1.30 1.95 16.93
N TYR A 217 -2.34 1.18 16.58
CA TYR A 217 -3.24 0.55 17.56
C TYR A 217 -3.03 -0.97 17.65
N GLY A 218 -3.31 -1.50 18.84
CA GLY A 218 -3.50 -2.92 19.07
C GLY A 218 -4.75 -3.46 18.39
N ILE A 219 -4.91 -4.78 18.45
CA ILE A 219 -6.07 -5.51 17.90
C ILE A 219 -6.86 -6.13 19.05
N ASP A 220 -8.18 -5.95 19.04
CA ASP A 220 -9.08 -6.81 19.82
C ASP A 220 -9.69 -7.87 18.92
N LYS A 221 -9.82 -9.09 19.45
CA LYS A 221 -10.32 -10.26 18.73
C LYS A 221 -11.34 -11.02 19.56
N LYS A 222 -12.54 -11.24 19.01
CA LYS A 222 -13.58 -12.04 19.67
C LYS A 222 -14.19 -13.09 18.76
N SER A 223 -14.36 -14.30 19.28
CA SER A 223 -15.13 -15.37 18.65
C SER A 223 -16.58 -15.29 19.10
N ILE A 224 -17.50 -15.34 18.16
CA ILE A 224 -18.95 -15.24 18.42
C ILE A 224 -19.70 -16.37 17.72
N THR A 225 -20.91 -16.67 18.22
CA THR A 225 -21.86 -17.54 17.55
C THR A 225 -23.16 -16.77 17.35
N ILE A 226 -23.61 -16.68 16.10
CA ILE A 226 -24.90 -16.12 15.72
C ILE A 226 -25.88 -17.29 15.61
N SER A 227 -26.90 -17.32 16.47
CA SER A 227 -27.85 -18.44 16.56
C SER A 227 -29.24 -18.15 15.98
N GLY A 228 -29.46 -16.97 15.38
CA GLY A 228 -30.73 -16.59 14.75
C GLY A 228 -31.33 -15.30 15.32
N LYS A 229 -32.56 -15.29 15.78
CA LYS A 229 -33.40 -14.10 15.97
C LYS A 229 -32.94 -13.08 17.04
N GLU A 230 -32.02 -13.45 17.93
CA GLU A 230 -31.53 -12.53 18.97
C GLU A 230 -30.43 -11.63 18.43
N VAL A 231 -30.46 -10.34 18.85
CA VAL A 231 -29.40 -9.36 18.53
C VAL A 231 -28.25 -9.57 19.49
N LEU A 232 -27.14 -10.11 19.00
CA LEU A 232 -25.92 -10.24 19.79
C LEU A 232 -25.24 -8.87 19.97
N ARG A 233 -24.82 -8.52 21.20
CA ARG A 233 -24.05 -7.32 21.51
C ARG A 233 -22.61 -7.70 21.78
N VAL A 234 -21.67 -7.02 21.11
CA VAL A 234 -20.22 -7.28 21.21
C VAL A 234 -19.52 -5.97 21.52
N GLU A 235 -18.96 -5.87 22.71
CA GLU A 235 -18.12 -4.74 23.11
C GLU A 235 -16.65 -5.12 22.86
N MET A 236 -15.88 -4.23 22.22
CA MET A 236 -14.47 -4.43 21.89
C MET A 236 -13.64 -3.23 22.31
N LYS A 237 -12.37 -3.45 22.69
CA LYS A 237 -11.45 -2.39 23.12
C LYS A 237 -10.16 -2.44 22.32
N ILE A 238 -9.76 -1.31 21.77
CA ILE A 238 -8.46 -1.12 21.11
C ILE A 238 -7.75 0.09 21.72
N GLN A 239 -6.45 -0.04 21.94
CA GLN A 239 -5.65 1.04 22.52
C GLN A 239 -4.50 1.42 21.57
N ARG A 240 -4.06 2.67 21.68
CA ARG A 240 -2.87 3.13 20.95
C ARG A 240 -1.62 2.54 21.61
N GLU A 241 -0.87 1.74 20.86
CA GLU A 241 0.31 1.04 21.35
C GLU A 241 1.61 1.74 20.90
N VAL A 242 1.68 2.19 19.64
CA VAL A 242 2.89 2.80 19.09
C VAL A 242 2.88 4.30 19.34
N PRO A 243 3.82 4.82 20.17
CA PRO A 243 3.89 6.24 20.43
C PRO A 243 4.53 6.99 19.28
N THR A 244 3.85 8.02 18.78
CA THR A 244 4.29 8.87 17.67
C THR A 244 4.28 10.36 18.00
N PRO A 245 4.66 10.82 19.21
CA PRO A 245 4.57 12.23 19.56
C PRO A 245 5.42 13.10 18.65
N GLY A 246 4.83 14.20 18.15
CA GLY A 246 5.47 15.11 17.20
C GLY A 246 5.58 14.57 15.78
N LEU A 247 4.89 13.47 15.47
CA LEU A 247 4.82 12.89 14.15
C LEU A 247 3.37 12.78 13.70
N VAL A 248 3.06 13.39 12.57
CA VAL A 248 1.75 13.29 11.92
C VAL A 248 1.74 12.13 10.92
N ALA A 249 0.75 11.25 11.05
CA ALA A 249 0.49 10.16 10.13
C ALA A 249 -0.16 10.68 8.84
N VAL A 250 0.55 10.58 7.71
CA VAL A 250 0.12 11.09 6.40
C VAL A 250 -0.09 9.94 5.43
N ASP A 251 -1.22 9.92 4.74
CA ASP A 251 -1.33 9.22 3.47
C ASP A 251 -1.40 10.26 2.35
N SER A 252 -0.38 10.27 1.50
CA SER A 252 -0.23 11.25 0.43
C SER A 252 -0.74 10.75 -0.92
N HIS A 253 -1.46 9.59 -0.94
CA HIS A 253 -1.95 8.99 -2.18
C HIS A 253 -3.28 8.27 -1.94
N ILE A 254 -4.38 9.04 -2.04
CA ILE A 254 -5.74 8.60 -1.72
C ILE A 254 -6.68 8.92 -2.87
N HIS A 255 -7.47 7.91 -3.29
CA HIS A 255 -8.49 8.04 -4.32
C HIS A 255 -9.88 7.66 -3.80
N CYS A 256 -10.91 8.18 -4.48
CA CYS A 256 -12.27 7.71 -4.32
C CYS A 256 -12.95 7.48 -5.68
N LEU A 257 -13.94 6.59 -5.73
CA LEU A 257 -14.72 6.32 -6.93
C LEU A 257 -15.38 7.60 -7.48
N THR A 258 -15.82 8.48 -6.58
CA THR A 258 -16.60 9.68 -6.92
C THR A 258 -15.84 10.62 -7.86
N TYR A 259 -14.53 10.80 -7.65
CA TYR A 259 -13.71 11.75 -8.42
C TYR A 259 -12.72 11.06 -9.36
N SER A 260 -12.17 9.92 -8.98
CA SER A 260 -11.24 9.15 -9.82
C SER A 260 -11.96 8.29 -10.88
N GLY A 261 -13.25 8.00 -10.71
CA GLY A 261 -14.06 7.26 -11.68
C GLY A 261 -13.82 5.74 -11.69
N HIS A 262 -12.98 5.21 -10.82
CA HIS A 262 -12.74 3.77 -10.65
C HIS A 262 -12.40 3.45 -9.18
N GLY A 263 -12.26 2.13 -8.87
CA GLY A 263 -12.28 1.64 -7.49
C GLY A 263 -13.70 1.37 -7.02
N ASP A 264 -13.90 1.27 -5.71
CA ASP A 264 -15.23 0.99 -5.13
C ASP A 264 -15.62 1.89 -3.95
N ALA A 265 -14.70 2.67 -3.38
CA ALA A 265 -14.96 3.55 -2.25
C ALA A 265 -15.56 4.89 -2.71
N SER A 266 -16.82 5.22 -2.35
CA SER A 266 -17.35 6.56 -2.55
C SER A 266 -16.59 7.59 -1.68
N VAL A 267 -16.76 8.88 -1.95
CA VAL A 267 -16.10 9.91 -1.15
C VAL A 267 -16.58 9.88 0.31
N GLU A 268 -17.86 9.57 0.57
CA GLU A 268 -18.42 9.42 1.92
C GLU A 268 -17.78 8.21 2.65
N GLU A 269 -17.70 7.07 1.97
CA GLU A 269 -17.05 5.86 2.50
C GLU A 269 -15.57 6.12 2.78
N ARG A 270 -14.90 6.91 1.92
CA ARG A 270 -13.51 7.29 2.09
C ARG A 270 -13.26 8.06 3.38
N MET A 271 -14.18 8.93 3.80
CA MET A 271 -14.07 9.64 5.10
C MET A 271 -14.04 8.66 6.27
N HIS A 272 -14.83 7.60 6.21
CA HIS A 272 -14.85 6.56 7.27
C HIS A 272 -13.56 5.73 7.25
N THR A 273 -13.01 5.40 6.07
CA THR A 273 -11.76 4.64 5.97
C THR A 273 -10.55 5.45 6.45
N ILE A 274 -10.46 6.75 6.14
CA ILE A 274 -9.40 7.64 6.63
C ILE A 274 -9.42 7.70 8.15
N ALA A 275 -10.58 7.97 8.74
CA ALA A 275 -10.73 8.02 10.20
C ALA A 275 -10.44 6.66 10.85
N GLY A 276 -10.92 5.56 10.24
CA GLY A 276 -10.77 4.19 10.74
C GLY A 276 -9.35 3.66 10.72
N GLU A 277 -8.51 4.15 9.81
CA GLU A 277 -7.09 3.78 9.73
C GLU A 277 -6.15 4.76 10.48
N GLY A 278 -6.71 5.79 11.14
CA GLY A 278 -5.93 6.70 11.96
C GLY A 278 -4.95 7.57 11.17
N ILE A 279 -5.28 7.93 9.93
CA ILE A 279 -4.54 8.94 9.17
C ILE A 279 -4.93 10.31 9.68
N GLU A 280 -3.95 11.16 10.01
CA GLU A 280 -4.15 12.49 10.60
C GLU A 280 -4.09 13.61 9.55
N LEU A 281 -3.33 13.39 8.46
CA LEU A 281 -3.26 14.29 7.31
C LEU A 281 -3.53 13.49 6.03
N ALA A 282 -4.70 13.68 5.45
CA ALA A 282 -5.15 12.99 4.25
C ALA A 282 -5.02 13.92 3.04
N ILE A 283 -4.22 13.53 2.04
CA ILE A 283 -4.08 14.26 0.80
C ILE A 283 -5.02 13.64 -0.24
N ALA A 284 -6.03 14.40 -0.66
CA ALA A 284 -6.95 13.99 -1.72
C ALA A 284 -6.25 14.06 -3.07
N THR A 285 -5.89 12.92 -3.65
CA THR A 285 -5.10 12.86 -4.89
C THR A 285 -5.83 12.17 -6.02
N ASP A 286 -7.13 12.43 -6.15
CA ASP A 286 -7.92 11.90 -7.24
C ASP A 286 -7.33 12.28 -8.61
N HIS A 287 -7.41 11.36 -9.59
CA HIS A 287 -6.75 11.48 -10.90
C HIS A 287 -7.16 12.76 -11.65
N ASN A 288 -6.19 13.63 -11.92
CA ASN A 288 -6.38 14.87 -12.68
C ASN A 288 -7.58 15.69 -12.21
N HIS A 289 -7.88 15.63 -10.89
CA HIS A 289 -8.99 16.30 -10.25
C HIS A 289 -8.57 16.91 -8.90
N HIS A 290 -9.04 18.11 -8.59
CA HIS A 290 -8.81 18.79 -7.32
C HIS A 290 -10.00 18.52 -6.38
N ALA A 291 -9.94 17.42 -5.63
CA ALA A 291 -11.01 17.03 -4.71
C ALA A 291 -10.89 17.77 -3.37
N ASP A 292 -11.95 18.46 -2.95
CA ASP A 292 -12.09 19.01 -1.59
C ASP A 292 -12.95 18.06 -0.74
N TYR A 293 -12.34 17.36 0.22
CA TYR A 293 -13.06 16.47 1.13
C TYR A 293 -13.70 17.19 2.32
N GLN A 294 -13.40 18.49 2.57
CA GLN A 294 -13.89 19.19 3.76
C GLN A 294 -15.42 19.25 3.88
N PRO A 295 -16.20 19.50 2.81
CA PRO A 295 -17.67 19.47 2.91
C PRO A 295 -18.18 18.09 3.33
N ILE A 296 -17.58 17.02 2.80
CA ILE A 296 -17.98 15.65 3.08
C ILE A 296 -17.59 15.22 4.49
N MET A 297 -16.42 15.66 4.99
CA MET A 297 -16.01 15.46 6.38
C MET A 297 -17.04 16.03 7.36
N LYS A 298 -17.63 17.17 7.06
CA LYS A 298 -18.68 17.80 7.89
C LYS A 298 -19.95 16.96 7.91
N THR A 299 -20.43 16.52 6.75
CA THR A 299 -21.66 15.73 6.63
C THR A 299 -21.52 14.32 7.21
N THR A 300 -20.34 13.71 7.14
CA THR A 300 -20.03 12.39 7.71
C THR A 300 -19.61 12.43 9.18
N GLY A 301 -19.43 13.64 9.77
CA GLY A 301 -19.01 13.84 11.16
C GLY A 301 -17.55 13.41 11.44
N THR A 302 -16.70 13.38 10.40
CA THR A 302 -15.31 12.92 10.52
C THR A 302 -14.29 14.04 10.72
N SER A 303 -14.68 15.31 10.65
CA SER A 303 -13.80 16.49 10.71
C SER A 303 -12.90 16.58 11.95
N ARG A 304 -13.24 15.89 13.05
CA ARG A 304 -12.42 15.86 14.27
C ARG A 304 -11.25 14.88 14.22
N PHE A 305 -11.20 13.99 13.24
CA PHE A 305 -10.26 12.86 13.22
C PHE A 305 -9.06 13.09 12.33
N PHE A 306 -9.16 13.98 11.35
CA PHE A 306 -8.06 14.28 10.43
C PHE A 306 -8.23 15.65 9.75
N THR A 307 -7.14 16.17 9.25
CA THR A 307 -7.09 17.32 8.34
C THR A 307 -7.00 16.81 6.90
N SER A 308 -7.85 17.31 6.01
CA SER A 308 -7.78 17.02 4.58
C SER A 308 -7.11 18.16 3.82
N VAL A 309 -6.35 17.80 2.79
CA VAL A 309 -5.64 18.71 1.90
C VAL A 309 -6.03 18.42 0.47
N ILE A 310 -6.40 19.46 -0.27
CA ILE A 310 -6.61 19.35 -1.71
C ILE A 310 -5.27 19.06 -2.38
N GLY A 311 -5.21 18.00 -3.13
CA GLY A 311 -4.10 17.58 -3.97
C GLY A 311 -4.59 17.10 -5.32
N ASN A 312 -3.70 16.49 -6.08
CA ASN A 312 -3.99 15.92 -7.40
C ASN A 312 -2.97 14.86 -7.71
N GLU A 313 -3.41 13.67 -8.10
CA GLU A 313 -2.51 12.81 -8.85
C GLU A 313 -2.52 13.23 -10.32
N VAL A 314 -1.48 13.93 -10.73
CA VAL A 314 -1.25 14.33 -12.12
C VAL A 314 -0.83 13.09 -12.91
N THR A 315 -1.82 12.43 -13.47
CA THR A 315 -1.69 11.15 -14.18
C THR A 315 -1.32 11.38 -15.63
N THR A 316 -0.10 10.99 -16.01
CA THR A 316 0.47 11.27 -17.33
C THR A 316 1.07 10.03 -18.00
N LYS A 317 1.45 10.14 -19.28
CA LYS A 317 2.18 9.09 -20.01
C LYS A 317 3.67 9.00 -19.65
N THR A 318 4.19 9.92 -18.84
CA THR A 318 5.62 9.98 -18.45
C THR A 318 5.86 9.77 -16.96
N GLY A 319 4.84 9.44 -16.21
CA GLY A 319 4.83 9.19 -14.79
C GLY A 319 3.58 9.74 -14.13
N HIS A 320 3.32 9.30 -12.89
CA HIS A 320 2.28 9.87 -12.04
C HIS A 320 2.91 10.67 -10.92
N PHE A 321 2.27 11.77 -10.55
CA PHE A 321 2.81 12.69 -9.56
C PHE A 321 1.72 13.22 -8.64
N ASN A 322 1.91 13.10 -7.34
CA ASN A 322 1.06 13.79 -6.38
C ASN A 322 1.56 15.21 -6.14
N ALA A 323 0.73 16.20 -6.41
CA ALA A 323 1.02 17.61 -6.19
C ALA A 323 0.08 18.18 -5.12
N PHE A 324 0.62 18.81 -4.08
CA PHE A 324 -0.15 19.41 -2.98
C PHE A 324 0.67 20.45 -2.18
N PRO A 325 0.02 21.25 -1.31
CA PRO A 325 -1.41 21.53 -1.28
C PRO A 325 -1.84 22.33 -2.51
N ILE A 326 -3.12 22.32 -2.85
CA ILE A 326 -3.67 23.08 -3.97
C ILE A 326 -4.73 24.04 -3.44
N VAL A 327 -4.74 25.27 -3.96
CA VAL A 327 -5.79 26.25 -3.65
C VAL A 327 -7.08 25.82 -4.34
N ALA A 328 -8.20 25.81 -3.61
CA ALA A 328 -9.50 25.43 -4.16
C ALA A 328 -9.83 26.23 -5.45
N ASN A 329 -10.47 25.54 -6.41
CA ASN A 329 -10.85 26.08 -7.72
C ASN A 329 -9.67 26.52 -8.62
N SER A 330 -8.43 26.14 -8.29
CA SER A 330 -7.30 26.31 -9.20
C SER A 330 -7.46 25.47 -10.47
N PRO A 331 -6.91 25.90 -11.63
CA PRO A 331 -6.89 25.06 -12.82
C PRO A 331 -6.02 23.82 -12.62
N VAL A 332 -6.45 22.70 -13.19
CA VAL A 332 -5.69 21.44 -13.15
C VAL A 332 -4.40 21.61 -13.96
N PRO A 333 -3.25 21.09 -13.48
CA PRO A 333 -2.02 21.09 -14.25
C PRO A 333 -2.19 20.42 -15.62
N ASP A 334 -1.46 20.87 -16.63
CA ASP A 334 -1.52 20.24 -17.95
C ASP A 334 -0.86 18.87 -17.96
N TYR A 335 -1.65 17.85 -17.64
CA TYR A 335 -1.23 16.44 -17.56
C TYR A 335 -1.03 15.78 -18.94
N LYS A 336 -1.35 16.48 -20.03
CA LYS A 336 -1.13 15.97 -21.41
C LYS A 336 0.28 16.24 -21.92
N LEU A 337 1.07 17.02 -21.20
CA LEU A 337 2.45 17.31 -21.55
C LEU A 337 3.32 16.04 -21.51
N GLY A 338 3.96 15.72 -22.64
CA GLY A 338 4.92 14.62 -22.73
C GLY A 338 6.35 15.01 -22.35
N ASP A 339 6.63 16.31 -22.28
CA ASP A 339 7.92 16.84 -21.85
C ASP A 339 7.98 16.94 -20.34
N TRP A 340 8.94 16.24 -19.71
CA TRP A 340 9.10 16.19 -18.27
C TRP A 340 9.32 17.57 -17.62
N THR A 341 10.14 18.43 -18.23
CA THR A 341 10.45 19.75 -17.70
C THR A 341 9.23 20.67 -17.70
N LYS A 342 8.48 20.65 -18.81
CA LYS A 342 7.23 21.42 -18.92
C LYS A 342 6.16 20.92 -17.97
N LEU A 343 6.04 19.59 -17.80
CA LEU A 343 5.11 18.97 -16.86
C LEU A 343 5.42 19.40 -15.42
N MET A 344 6.69 19.32 -15.00
CA MET A 344 7.12 19.79 -13.66
C MET A 344 6.84 21.27 -13.48
N ALA A 345 7.06 22.10 -14.50
CA ALA A 345 6.76 23.53 -14.45
C ALA A 345 5.25 23.79 -14.31
N SER A 346 4.41 23.04 -15.04
CA SER A 346 2.94 23.13 -14.93
C SER A 346 2.44 22.82 -13.52
N MET A 347 2.94 21.74 -12.91
CA MET A 347 2.59 21.39 -11.53
C MET A 347 3.06 22.46 -10.54
N ARG A 348 4.27 22.98 -10.67
CA ARG A 348 4.80 24.03 -9.78
C ARG A 348 4.06 25.37 -9.92
N ALA A 349 3.54 25.67 -11.11
CA ALA A 349 2.76 26.88 -11.36
C ALA A 349 1.32 26.78 -10.79
N THR A 350 0.87 25.60 -10.42
CA THR A 350 -0.46 25.43 -9.81
C THR A 350 -0.50 26.10 -8.44
N PRO A 351 -1.45 27.01 -8.18
CA PRO A 351 -1.52 27.75 -6.93
C PRO A 351 -1.54 26.87 -5.70
N GLY A 352 -0.65 27.15 -4.75
CA GLY A 352 -0.53 26.43 -3.49
C GLY A 352 0.46 25.26 -3.49
N VAL A 353 0.86 24.71 -4.63
CA VAL A 353 1.74 23.54 -4.71
C VAL A 353 3.11 23.80 -4.08
N ARG A 354 3.44 23.03 -3.07
CA ARG A 354 4.71 23.05 -2.33
C ARG A 354 5.47 21.73 -2.42
N VAL A 355 4.76 20.61 -2.57
CA VAL A 355 5.32 19.25 -2.63
C VAL A 355 4.84 18.58 -3.91
N ILE A 356 5.77 17.94 -4.61
CA ILE A 356 5.52 17.06 -5.74
C ILE A 356 6.19 15.73 -5.40
N ILE A 357 5.43 14.64 -5.46
CA ILE A 357 5.90 13.27 -5.21
C ILE A 357 5.86 12.50 -6.53
N LEU A 358 6.92 11.79 -6.87
CA LEU A 358 6.88 10.79 -7.95
C LEU A 358 6.27 9.51 -7.40
N ASN A 359 5.13 9.09 -7.95
CA ASN A 359 4.36 7.94 -7.49
C ASN A 359 4.86 6.63 -8.11
N HIS A 360 4.73 5.50 -7.39
CA HIS A 360 4.91 4.11 -7.84
C HIS A 360 5.76 3.95 -9.13
N PRO A 361 7.06 4.32 -9.12
CA PRO A 361 7.86 4.63 -10.31
C PRO A 361 8.10 3.44 -11.25
N HIS A 362 7.81 2.21 -10.80
CA HIS A 362 7.93 0.98 -11.57
C HIS A 362 6.58 0.35 -11.94
N ASN A 363 5.47 1.01 -11.68
CA ASN A 363 4.16 0.49 -12.04
C ASN A 363 4.05 0.38 -13.57
N THR A 364 3.63 -0.79 -14.06
CA THR A 364 3.46 -1.06 -15.49
C THR A 364 2.01 -0.92 -15.94
N HIS A 365 1.11 -0.60 -15.02
CA HIS A 365 -0.29 -0.36 -15.28
C HIS A 365 -0.47 0.82 -16.17
N SER A 366 -0.81 1.07 -17.20
CA SER A 366 -0.86 2.25 -18.11
C SER A 366 0.45 2.60 -18.83
N ASN A 367 1.41 1.68 -18.91
CA ASN A 367 2.67 1.82 -19.67
C ASN A 367 3.60 2.97 -19.22
N PHE A 368 3.49 3.48 -17.98
CA PHE A 368 4.45 4.47 -17.51
C PHE A 368 5.28 3.93 -16.36
N ARG A 369 6.57 3.90 -16.58
CA ARG A 369 7.58 3.53 -15.61
C ARG A 369 8.64 4.61 -15.59
N ALA A 370 8.46 5.58 -14.71
CA ALA A 370 9.32 6.76 -14.66
C ALA A 370 10.81 6.41 -14.41
N LEU A 371 11.07 5.39 -13.61
CA LEU A 371 12.42 4.88 -13.34
C LEU A 371 12.74 3.57 -14.09
N ALA A 372 12.11 3.35 -15.24
CA ALA A 372 12.48 2.23 -16.10
C ALA A 372 13.89 2.40 -16.71
N PRO A 373 14.55 1.31 -17.10
CA PRO A 373 15.93 1.35 -17.63
C PRO A 373 16.12 2.29 -18.84
N GLU A 374 15.09 2.52 -19.64
CA GLU A 374 15.11 3.48 -20.76
C GLU A 374 15.11 4.95 -20.34
N ASN A 375 14.72 5.24 -19.09
CA ASN A 375 14.63 6.59 -18.54
C ASN A 375 15.65 6.87 -17.45
N PHE A 376 16.14 5.85 -16.76
CA PHE A 376 16.85 5.95 -15.52
C PHE A 376 18.02 4.96 -15.40
N ASN A 377 19.17 5.44 -14.93
CA ASN A 377 20.28 4.56 -14.57
C ASN A 377 20.19 4.21 -13.07
N PRO A 378 19.92 2.94 -12.71
CA PRO A 378 19.68 2.55 -11.31
C PRO A 378 20.93 2.53 -10.44
N VAL A 379 22.11 2.71 -11.03
CA VAL A 379 23.40 2.74 -10.30
C VAL A 379 23.83 4.17 -9.99
N THR A 380 23.57 5.10 -10.91
CA THR A 380 24.04 6.49 -10.79
C THR A 380 22.95 7.50 -10.53
N GLY A 381 21.68 7.14 -10.65
CA GLY A 381 20.56 8.05 -10.44
C GLY A 381 20.36 9.05 -11.58
N ARG A 382 21.04 8.87 -12.71
CA ARG A 382 20.93 9.78 -13.85
C ARG A 382 19.65 9.56 -14.63
N HIS A 383 18.96 10.64 -15.00
CA HIS A 383 17.91 10.63 -15.99
C HIS A 383 18.50 10.52 -17.40
N LEU A 384 18.19 9.45 -18.12
CA LEU A 384 18.85 9.14 -19.41
C LEU A 384 18.38 10.04 -20.57
N ARG A 385 17.23 10.69 -20.44
CA ARG A 385 16.70 11.65 -21.41
C ARG A 385 17.10 13.11 -21.11
N GLY A 386 18.00 13.32 -20.14
CA GLY A 386 18.59 14.62 -19.85
C GLY A 386 17.73 15.57 -18.99
N ALA A 387 16.50 15.21 -18.63
CA ALA A 387 15.65 16.03 -17.80
C ALA A 387 16.09 15.99 -16.31
N PRO A 388 16.03 17.11 -15.57
CA PRO A 388 16.32 17.10 -14.16
C PRO A 388 15.18 16.48 -13.36
N TYR A 389 15.50 15.66 -12.34
CA TYR A 389 14.51 15.26 -11.33
C TYR A 389 14.27 16.44 -10.38
N SER A 390 13.13 17.07 -10.52
CA SER A 390 12.79 18.28 -9.75
C SER A 390 11.59 18.08 -8.81
N PHE A 391 11.18 16.83 -8.53
CA PHE A 391 10.19 16.52 -7.52
C PHE A 391 10.82 16.50 -6.11
N ASN A 392 10.00 16.62 -5.06
CA ASN A 392 10.44 16.74 -3.67
C ASN A 392 10.56 15.38 -2.97
N ALA A 393 9.76 14.40 -3.38
CA ALA A 393 9.71 13.09 -2.75
C ALA A 393 9.44 11.97 -3.78
N LEU A 394 9.77 10.75 -3.38
CA LEU A 394 9.57 9.52 -4.14
C LEU A 394 8.79 8.53 -3.30
N GLU A 395 7.74 7.94 -3.84
CA GLU A 395 7.10 6.77 -3.23
C GLU A 395 8.05 5.58 -3.27
N VAL A 396 8.74 5.36 -2.15
CA VAL A 396 9.63 4.21 -1.96
C VAL A 396 8.81 2.96 -1.63
N VAL A 397 7.68 3.14 -0.95
CA VAL A 397 6.71 2.09 -0.62
C VAL A 397 5.31 2.55 -0.98
N THR A 398 4.69 1.91 -1.96
CA THR A 398 3.28 2.13 -2.33
C THR A 398 2.52 0.82 -2.12
N SER A 399 1.62 0.75 -1.12
CA SER A 399 1.03 -0.55 -0.74
C SER A 399 0.13 -1.16 -1.81
N ALA A 400 -0.56 -0.36 -2.64
CA ALA A 400 -1.33 -0.89 -3.78
C ALA A 400 -0.49 -1.17 -5.04
N ALA A 401 0.78 -0.77 -5.06
CA ALA A 401 1.67 -0.96 -6.20
C ALA A 401 3.01 -1.63 -5.82
N MET A 402 2.98 -2.55 -4.86
CA MET A 402 4.16 -3.28 -4.39
C MET A 402 4.89 -3.98 -5.53
N GLN A 403 6.22 -3.98 -5.43
CA GLN A 403 7.10 -4.73 -6.33
C GLN A 403 7.43 -6.10 -5.74
N SER A 404 7.73 -7.10 -6.60
CA SER A 404 8.20 -8.41 -6.12
C SER A 404 9.54 -8.31 -5.39
N ASP A 405 10.44 -7.45 -5.86
CA ASP A 405 11.64 -7.03 -5.11
C ASP A 405 11.29 -5.82 -4.24
N ASN A 406 11.08 -6.05 -2.96
CA ASN A 406 10.70 -5.03 -1.99
C ASN A 406 11.77 -3.93 -1.80
N LEU A 407 13.03 -4.17 -2.18
CA LEU A 407 14.14 -3.21 -2.02
C LEU A 407 14.48 -2.46 -3.30
N ARG A 408 13.83 -2.76 -4.41
CA ARG A 408 14.14 -2.14 -5.71
C ARG A 408 14.04 -0.62 -5.67
N VAL A 409 12.92 -0.09 -5.19
CA VAL A 409 12.72 1.37 -5.16
C VAL A 409 13.63 2.05 -4.15
N TYR A 410 14.01 1.36 -3.05
CA TYR A 410 15.05 1.87 -2.15
C TYR A 410 16.38 2.05 -2.86
N SER A 411 16.79 1.08 -3.68
CA SER A 411 18.04 1.15 -4.45
C SER A 411 18.03 2.32 -5.43
N ASP A 412 16.91 2.55 -6.12
CA ASP A 412 16.75 3.70 -7.02
C ASP A 412 16.81 5.02 -6.26
N TRP A 413 16.16 5.10 -5.09
CA TRP A 413 16.23 6.27 -4.23
C TRP A 413 17.65 6.57 -3.76
N PHE A 414 18.40 5.56 -3.33
CA PHE A 414 19.82 5.73 -2.96
C PHE A 414 20.65 6.24 -4.14
N ALA A 415 20.41 5.76 -5.35
CA ALA A 415 21.08 6.24 -6.55
C ALA A 415 20.78 7.72 -6.84
N LEU A 416 19.52 8.16 -6.65
CA LEU A 416 19.13 9.57 -6.75
C LEU A 416 19.85 10.45 -5.72
N LEU A 417 19.94 10.01 -4.47
CA LEU A 417 20.67 10.73 -3.41
C LEU A 417 22.17 10.82 -3.73
N ASN A 418 22.78 9.74 -4.21
CA ASN A 418 24.17 9.69 -4.63
C ASN A 418 24.46 10.61 -5.83
N HIS A 419 23.47 10.79 -6.71
CA HIS A 419 23.55 11.75 -7.82
C HIS A 419 23.55 13.20 -7.32
N GLY A 420 23.04 13.46 -6.13
CA GLY A 420 22.97 14.79 -5.51
C GLY A 420 21.56 15.36 -5.44
N HIS A 421 20.50 14.56 -5.74
CA HIS A 421 19.14 15.00 -5.57
C HIS A 421 18.72 14.91 -4.10
N ARG A 422 18.12 15.96 -3.55
CA ARG A 422 17.55 15.98 -2.20
C ARG A 422 16.08 15.61 -2.29
N ILE A 423 15.78 14.32 -2.30
CA ILE A 423 14.44 13.75 -2.49
C ILE A 423 14.09 12.93 -1.26
N ALA A 424 12.96 13.24 -0.62
CA ALA A 424 12.45 12.46 0.50
C ALA A 424 11.91 11.10 0.04
N GLY A 425 12.20 10.04 0.78
CA GLY A 425 11.50 8.77 0.63
C GLY A 425 10.20 8.82 1.41
N VAL A 426 9.09 8.38 0.78
CA VAL A 426 7.76 8.34 1.39
C VAL A 426 7.08 6.99 1.23
N GLY A 427 6.13 6.70 2.11
CA GLY A 427 5.19 5.61 2.00
C GLY A 427 3.78 6.15 1.78
N SER A 428 2.98 5.48 0.96
CA SER A 428 1.59 5.85 0.68
C SER A 428 0.76 4.64 0.25
N SER A 429 -0.56 4.77 0.24
CA SER A 429 -1.41 3.61 -0.03
C SER A 429 -1.77 3.42 -1.50
N ASP A 430 -2.04 4.46 -2.25
CA ASP A 430 -2.63 4.41 -3.59
C ASP A 430 -3.96 3.63 -3.59
N THR A 431 -4.75 3.84 -2.51
CA THR A 431 -5.98 3.09 -2.28
C THR A 431 -7.14 3.61 -3.11
N HIS A 432 -7.92 2.70 -3.72
CA HIS A 432 -9.12 3.00 -4.49
C HIS A 432 -10.37 2.32 -3.91
N ASP A 433 -10.19 1.28 -3.10
CA ASP A 433 -11.25 0.42 -2.61
C ASP A 433 -11.48 0.59 -1.09
N VAL A 434 -12.59 0.06 -0.58
CA VAL A 434 -12.87 0.03 0.86
C VAL A 434 -12.08 -1.08 1.54
N SER A 435 -12.08 -2.29 0.98
CA SER A 435 -11.53 -3.48 1.63
C SER A 435 -10.17 -3.90 1.10
N ARG A 436 -9.94 -3.76 -0.20
CA ARG A 436 -8.67 -4.06 -0.88
C ARG A 436 -7.76 -2.84 -0.79
N PHE A 437 -6.44 -3.04 -0.67
CA PHE A 437 -5.47 -1.97 -0.53
C PHE A 437 -5.82 -0.99 0.59
N ILE A 438 -5.60 -1.44 1.83
CA ILE A 438 -5.95 -0.71 3.04
C ILE A 438 -5.37 0.70 3.01
N LEU A 439 -6.21 1.72 3.21
CA LEU A 439 -5.81 3.12 3.29
C LEU A 439 -4.73 3.31 4.36
N GLY A 440 -3.66 4.02 4.02
CA GLY A 440 -2.56 4.26 4.94
C GLY A 440 -1.85 3.01 5.44
N GLN A 441 -1.94 1.87 4.75
CA GLN A 441 -1.19 0.66 5.10
C GLN A 441 0.30 0.91 4.95
N ALA A 442 0.75 1.42 3.80
CA ALA A 442 1.96 2.20 3.72
C ALA A 442 1.60 3.67 3.95
N ARG A 443 2.35 4.34 4.84
CA ARG A 443 2.15 5.73 5.24
C ARG A 443 3.45 6.43 5.52
N THR A 444 3.42 7.73 5.54
CA THR A 444 4.54 8.59 5.92
C THR A 444 4.26 9.22 7.27
N TYR A 445 5.24 9.22 8.15
CA TYR A 445 5.23 10.06 9.34
C TYR A 445 6.09 11.30 9.10
N VAL A 446 5.54 12.50 9.24
CA VAL A 446 6.29 13.75 9.12
C VAL A 446 6.44 14.45 10.46
N GLU A 447 7.60 15.08 10.70
CA GLU A 447 7.82 15.88 11.92
C GLU A 447 6.94 17.13 11.89
N CYS A 448 5.84 17.10 12.65
CA CYS A 448 4.87 18.17 12.73
C CYS A 448 4.11 18.04 14.06
N PRO A 449 3.68 19.14 14.70
CA PRO A 449 2.79 19.07 15.86
C PRO A 449 1.52 18.27 15.55
N ASP A 450 1.20 17.28 16.39
CA ASP A 450 0.14 16.28 16.22
C ASP A 450 -0.95 16.34 17.31
N THR A 451 -0.99 17.42 18.11
CA THR A 451 -1.90 17.54 19.25
C THR A 451 -3.39 17.61 18.88
N ASN A 452 -3.69 18.01 17.63
CA ASN A 452 -5.07 18.07 17.14
C ASN A 452 -5.14 17.66 15.65
N PRO A 453 -5.53 16.42 15.35
CA PRO A 453 -5.65 15.92 13.98
C PRO A 453 -6.60 16.75 13.09
N ALA A 454 -7.60 17.43 13.67
CA ALA A 454 -8.51 18.29 12.93
C ALA A 454 -7.87 19.61 12.45
N LYS A 455 -6.67 19.95 12.92
CA LYS A 455 -5.99 21.23 12.66
C LYS A 455 -4.48 21.05 12.50
N ILE A 456 -4.06 20.10 11.67
CA ILE A 456 -2.64 19.92 11.35
C ILE A 456 -2.13 21.14 10.59
N ASP A 457 -0.94 21.61 10.94
CA ASP A 457 -0.22 22.65 10.20
C ASP A 457 0.29 22.09 8.87
N VAL A 458 -0.50 22.27 7.81
CA VAL A 458 -0.19 21.80 6.47
C VAL A 458 1.11 22.40 5.93
N ALA A 459 1.40 23.67 6.25
CA ALA A 459 2.61 24.34 5.79
C ALA A 459 3.85 23.69 6.42
N LYS A 460 3.82 23.43 7.72
CA LYS A 460 4.87 22.72 8.45
C LYS A 460 5.05 21.28 7.97
N ALA A 461 3.96 20.56 7.72
CA ALA A 461 4.01 19.21 7.15
C ALA A 461 4.70 19.22 5.78
N CYS A 462 4.35 20.16 4.88
CA CYS A 462 5.02 20.30 3.58
C CYS A 462 6.50 20.62 3.71
N ASP A 463 6.89 21.48 4.68
CA ASP A 463 8.30 21.76 4.94
C ASP A 463 9.05 20.52 5.43
N SER A 464 8.40 19.65 6.21
CA SER A 464 8.98 18.38 6.64
C SER A 464 9.23 17.42 5.47
N PHE A 465 8.32 17.32 4.50
CA PHE A 465 8.58 16.59 3.25
C PHE A 465 9.80 17.15 2.50
N ARG A 466 9.86 18.47 2.31
CA ARG A 466 10.92 19.15 1.56
C ARG A 466 12.29 19.08 2.24
N ASN A 467 12.31 18.99 3.56
CA ASN A 467 13.52 18.92 4.39
C ASN A 467 13.88 17.48 4.80
N LEU A 468 13.22 16.46 4.23
CA LEU A 468 13.46 15.05 4.49
C LEU A 468 13.24 14.65 5.97
N ARG A 469 12.41 15.41 6.71
CA ARG A 469 12.01 15.15 8.10
C ARG A 469 10.79 14.22 8.13
N ALA A 470 10.98 13.03 7.56
CA ALA A 470 9.93 12.06 7.36
C ALA A 470 10.43 10.62 7.60
N TYR A 471 9.48 9.73 7.85
CA TYR A 471 9.72 8.31 8.07
C TYR A 471 8.73 7.49 7.26
N ILE A 472 9.19 6.42 6.62
CA ILE A 472 8.35 5.47 5.90
C ILE A 472 7.89 4.39 6.87
N SER A 473 6.61 4.07 6.86
CA SER A 473 6.05 2.95 7.65
C SER A 473 5.09 2.11 6.82
N MET A 474 5.27 0.81 6.87
CA MET A 474 4.30 -0.22 6.51
C MET A 474 4.40 -1.34 7.56
N GLY A 475 3.85 -1.08 8.76
CA GLY A 475 3.88 -2.00 9.91
C GLY A 475 5.06 -1.84 10.87
N LEU A 476 6.09 -1.06 10.52
CA LEU A 476 7.21 -0.72 11.41
C LEU A 476 7.56 0.76 11.32
N LEU A 477 7.92 1.37 12.45
CA LEU A 477 8.45 2.73 12.53
C LEU A 477 9.89 2.68 13.00
N VAL A 478 10.82 3.19 12.18
CA VAL A 478 12.25 3.24 12.50
C VAL A 478 12.64 4.67 12.86
N ARG A 479 13.26 4.84 14.02
CA ARG A 479 13.87 6.11 14.45
C ARG A 479 15.39 5.95 14.46
N MET A 480 16.10 6.96 13.97
CA MET A 480 17.57 7.00 13.95
C MET A 480 18.05 8.33 14.51
N ARG A 481 19.12 8.27 15.30
CA ARG A 481 19.88 9.45 15.77
C ARG A 481 21.36 9.21 15.62
N VAL A 482 22.08 10.25 15.27
CA VAL A 482 23.56 10.27 15.31
C VAL A 482 23.97 11.19 16.45
N GLU A 483 24.89 10.72 17.32
CA GLU A 483 25.37 11.41 18.53
C GLU A 483 24.26 11.90 19.47
N ASP A 484 23.09 11.21 19.51
CA ASP A 484 21.89 11.60 20.23
C ASP A 484 21.27 12.96 19.82
N GLN A 485 21.96 13.70 18.96
CA GLN A 485 21.65 15.07 18.56
C GLN A 485 20.97 15.13 17.19
N PHE A 486 21.57 14.52 16.16
CA PHE A 486 21.13 14.66 14.78
C PHE A 486 20.05 13.64 14.44
N THR A 487 19.01 14.09 13.75
CA THR A 487 17.86 13.27 13.29
C THR A 487 17.74 13.34 11.77
N VAL A 488 16.71 12.71 11.20
CA VAL A 488 16.48 12.69 9.75
C VAL A 488 16.39 14.11 9.17
N GLY A 489 17.02 14.33 8.03
CA GLY A 489 17.14 15.63 7.37
C GLY A 489 18.32 16.50 7.85
N ASP A 490 18.90 16.22 9.02
CA ASP A 490 20.02 16.98 9.56
C ASP A 490 21.34 16.62 8.90
N LEU A 491 22.29 17.58 8.90
CA LEU A 491 23.69 17.37 8.62
C LEU A 491 24.45 17.21 9.96
N ALA A 492 24.96 16.03 10.21
CA ALA A 492 25.78 15.75 11.37
C ALA A 492 27.22 16.20 11.13
N THR A 493 27.63 17.25 11.81
CA THR A 493 28.97 17.90 11.73
C THR A 493 29.73 17.68 13.02
N ASN A 494 31.04 18.02 12.99
CA ASN A 494 31.93 17.94 14.16
C ASN A 494 31.96 16.55 14.81
N LEU A 495 31.86 15.50 13.99
CA LEU A 495 31.86 14.12 14.46
C LEU A 495 33.27 13.68 14.87
N LYS A 496 33.33 12.88 15.95
CA LYS A 496 34.55 12.21 16.39
C LYS A 496 34.95 11.09 15.41
N GLU A 497 36.14 10.53 15.55
CA GLU A 497 36.60 9.37 14.76
C GLU A 497 35.68 8.16 14.88
N GLN A 498 35.07 7.98 16.06
CA GLN A 498 34.01 7.01 16.30
C GLN A 498 32.70 7.75 16.55
N MET A 499 31.69 7.49 15.73
CA MET A 499 30.36 8.06 15.86
C MET A 499 29.35 7.03 16.40
N ARG A 500 28.41 7.50 17.22
CA ARG A 500 27.32 6.68 17.74
C ARG A 500 26.08 6.84 16.87
N VAL A 501 25.51 5.72 16.46
CA VAL A 501 24.25 5.66 15.72
C VAL A 501 23.24 4.88 16.55
N ASN A 502 22.20 5.54 17.02
CA ASN A 502 21.12 4.93 17.79
C ASN A 502 19.97 4.60 16.85
N LEU A 503 19.51 3.35 16.88
CA LEU A 503 18.46 2.81 16.06
C LEU A 503 17.35 2.25 16.95
N ARG A 504 16.14 2.75 16.80
CA ARG A 504 14.97 2.26 17.52
C ARG A 504 13.91 1.81 16.52
N VAL A 505 13.40 0.59 16.70
CA VAL A 505 12.35 0.00 15.86
C VAL A 505 11.10 -0.19 16.70
N LEU A 506 10.01 0.41 16.27
CA LEU A 506 8.70 0.32 16.92
C LEU A 506 7.71 -0.41 16.00
N GLY A 507 6.72 -1.06 16.59
CA GLY A 507 5.61 -1.68 15.90
C GLY A 507 4.57 -2.16 16.90
N PRO A 508 3.29 -2.28 16.53
CA PRO A 508 2.26 -2.78 17.44
C PRO A 508 2.50 -4.23 17.83
N SER A 509 1.83 -4.71 18.87
CA SER A 509 1.99 -6.05 19.43
C SER A 509 1.82 -7.17 18.38
N TRP A 510 0.96 -6.98 17.41
CA TRP A 510 0.64 -7.92 16.33
C TRP A 510 1.62 -7.90 15.15
N VAL A 511 2.60 -6.98 15.11
CA VAL A 511 3.66 -6.90 14.10
C VAL A 511 4.97 -7.43 14.67
N ARG A 512 5.76 -8.14 13.87
CA ARG A 512 7.09 -8.63 14.22
C ARG A 512 8.14 -7.96 13.35
N ALA A 513 9.32 -7.70 13.93
CA ALA A 513 10.52 -7.28 13.21
C ALA A 513 11.57 -8.39 13.31
N GLU A 514 12.36 -8.58 12.24
CA GLU A 514 13.40 -9.63 12.20
C GLU A 514 14.78 -9.08 11.92
N LYS A 515 14.86 -7.93 11.26
CA LYS A 515 16.13 -7.37 10.81
C LYS A 515 16.07 -5.86 10.72
N ILE A 516 17.19 -5.22 11.07
CA ILE A 516 17.46 -3.82 10.75
C ILE A 516 18.79 -3.70 10.02
N THR A 517 18.80 -2.91 8.96
CA THR A 517 19.98 -2.67 8.11
C THR A 517 20.22 -1.16 8.05
N LEU A 518 21.45 -0.75 8.36
CA LEU A 518 21.92 0.62 8.18
C LEU A 518 22.71 0.69 6.87
N TYR A 519 22.32 1.60 6.01
CA TYR A 519 22.96 1.87 4.72
C TYR A 519 23.74 3.19 4.78
N ALA A 520 24.93 3.20 4.15
CA ALA A 520 25.70 4.41 3.85
C ALA A 520 25.83 4.49 2.32
N ASN A 521 25.37 5.59 1.71
CA ASN A 521 25.33 5.76 0.25
C ASN A 521 24.75 4.55 -0.51
N GLY A 522 23.74 3.87 0.10
CA GLY A 522 23.09 2.69 -0.47
C GLY A 522 23.83 1.36 -0.26
N LYS A 523 24.98 1.36 0.41
CA LYS A 523 25.70 0.14 0.81
C LYS A 523 25.43 -0.23 2.25
N VAL A 524 25.33 -1.53 2.50
CA VAL A 524 25.15 -2.05 3.87
C VAL A 524 26.38 -1.69 4.70
N LEU A 525 26.21 -0.80 5.68
CA LEU A 525 27.23 -0.43 6.66
C LEU A 525 27.16 -1.35 7.88
N ALA A 526 25.96 -1.65 8.34
CA ALA A 526 25.72 -2.59 9.44
C ALA A 526 24.38 -3.28 9.27
N GLN A 527 24.29 -4.53 9.73
CA GLN A 527 23.03 -5.28 9.76
C GLN A 527 22.94 -6.04 11.08
N LYS A 528 21.77 -6.00 11.71
CA LYS A 528 21.47 -6.72 12.95
C LYS A 528 20.17 -7.50 12.81
N LYS A 529 20.21 -8.76 13.25
CA LYS A 529 19.00 -9.54 13.47
C LYS A 529 18.27 -9.01 14.70
N ILE A 530 16.95 -8.94 14.64
CA ILE A 530 16.08 -8.59 15.76
C ILE A 530 15.46 -9.89 16.27
N LYS A 531 15.56 -10.14 17.57
CA LYS A 531 14.83 -11.26 18.18
C LYS A 531 13.33 -10.92 18.13
N SER A 532 12.59 -11.69 17.34
CA SER A 532 11.16 -11.49 17.15
C SER A 532 10.42 -11.51 18.50
N ASN A 533 9.59 -10.50 18.74
CA ASN A 533 8.81 -10.34 19.96
C ASN A 533 7.51 -9.57 19.69
N GLU A 534 6.59 -9.59 20.65
CA GLU A 534 5.32 -8.87 20.63
C GLU A 534 5.37 -7.52 21.36
N ARG A 535 6.55 -7.09 21.86
CA ARG A 535 6.71 -5.79 22.49
C ARG A 535 6.56 -4.67 21.47
N ILE A 536 6.15 -3.50 21.92
CA ILE A 536 6.03 -2.32 21.05
C ILE A 536 7.41 -1.86 20.57
N GLU A 537 8.41 -1.85 21.44
CA GLU A 537 9.81 -1.65 21.06
C GLU A 537 10.39 -3.00 20.60
N LYS A 538 10.51 -3.15 19.28
CA LYS A 538 11.05 -4.36 18.64
C LYS A 538 12.56 -4.44 18.80
N ALA A 539 13.25 -3.29 18.75
CA ALA A 539 14.69 -3.18 18.98
C ALA A 539 15.06 -1.76 19.42
N ASN A 540 16.11 -1.69 20.23
CA ASN A 540 16.80 -0.45 20.61
C ASN A 540 18.31 -0.75 20.62
N LEU A 541 19.05 -0.18 19.67
CA LEU A 541 20.43 -0.56 19.37
C LEU A 541 21.29 0.69 19.28
N THR A 542 22.46 0.64 19.88
CA THR A 542 23.53 1.63 19.70
C THR A 542 24.67 0.97 18.92
N LEU A 543 25.03 1.57 17.79
CA LEU A 543 26.18 1.17 16.99
C LEU A 543 27.28 2.21 17.15
N THR A 544 28.51 1.78 17.41
CA THR A 544 29.72 2.61 17.35
C THR A 544 30.41 2.30 16.04
N LEU A 545 30.53 3.29 15.17
CA LEU A 545 31.02 3.14 13.79
C LEU A 545 32.11 4.16 13.52
N PRO A 546 33.15 3.84 12.71
CA PRO A 546 34.11 4.82 12.30
C PRO A 546 33.46 5.92 11.47
N ARG A 547 33.88 7.18 11.69
CA ARG A 547 33.46 8.30 10.84
C ARG A 547 33.95 8.05 9.40
N PRO A 548 33.08 8.16 8.39
CA PRO A 548 33.49 8.08 6.99
C PRO A 548 34.56 9.15 6.65
N LYS A 549 35.46 8.85 5.72
CA LYS A 549 36.47 9.80 5.25
C LYS A 549 35.93 10.83 4.25
N HIS A 550 34.73 10.67 3.78
CA HIS A 550 34.01 11.55 2.87
C HIS A 550 32.52 11.55 3.26
N ASP A 551 31.75 12.46 2.73
CA ASP A 551 30.33 12.59 3.09
C ASP A 551 29.52 11.41 2.60
N VAL A 552 28.62 10.96 3.47
CA VAL A 552 27.66 9.90 3.16
C VAL A 552 26.27 10.25 3.72
N HIS A 553 25.23 9.69 3.12
CA HIS A 553 23.92 9.66 3.74
C HIS A 553 23.69 8.32 4.44
N LEU A 554 23.16 8.38 5.67
CA LEU A 554 22.78 7.19 6.43
C LEU A 554 21.27 7.00 6.37
N ILE A 555 20.81 5.79 6.04
CA ILE A 555 19.40 5.39 6.03
C ILE A 555 19.28 4.04 6.72
N ALA A 556 18.34 3.92 7.66
CA ALA A 556 18.03 2.67 8.34
C ALA A 556 16.72 2.07 7.81
N VAL A 557 16.73 0.78 7.51
CA VAL A 557 15.55 0.01 7.06
C VAL A 557 15.37 -1.20 7.95
N ALA A 558 14.21 -1.30 8.60
CA ALA A 558 13.80 -2.50 9.34
C ALA A 558 12.78 -3.29 8.52
N THR A 559 12.86 -4.62 8.62
CA THR A 559 11.91 -5.54 7.96
C THR A 559 11.50 -6.65 8.91
N GLY A 560 10.33 -7.20 8.66
CA GLY A 560 9.78 -8.38 9.34
C GLY A 560 8.81 -9.14 8.44
N PRO A 561 8.29 -10.29 8.88
CA PRO A 561 7.38 -11.10 8.10
C PRO A 561 6.09 -10.34 7.84
N GLY A 562 5.53 -10.50 6.66
CA GLY A 562 4.23 -9.93 6.30
C GLY A 562 3.09 -10.48 7.15
N ILE A 563 2.06 -9.70 7.31
CA ILE A 563 0.83 -10.07 8.00
C ILE A 563 -0.06 -10.85 7.02
N ARG A 564 -0.53 -12.02 7.45
CA ARG A 564 -1.47 -12.87 6.68
C ARG A 564 -2.89 -12.80 7.23
N ALA A 565 -3.06 -12.18 8.39
CA ALA A 565 -4.36 -12.06 9.03
C ALA A 565 -5.26 -11.06 8.27
N PRO A 566 -6.56 -11.36 8.08
CA PRO A 566 -7.44 -10.59 7.19
C PRO A 566 -7.75 -9.16 7.68
N PHE A 567 -7.44 -8.86 8.95
CA PHE A 567 -7.62 -7.51 9.48
C PHE A 567 -6.56 -6.51 8.97
N TRP A 568 -5.39 -6.98 8.50
CA TRP A 568 -4.31 -6.14 7.95
C TRP A 568 -3.38 -6.93 7.01
N GLU A 569 -3.94 -7.75 6.13
CA GLU A 569 -3.17 -8.59 5.21
C GLU A 569 -2.18 -7.74 4.40
N SER A 570 -0.89 -8.12 4.42
CA SER A 570 0.15 -7.45 3.63
C SER A 570 -0.15 -7.61 2.14
N PRO A 571 -0.08 -6.51 1.36
CA PRO A 571 -0.46 -6.55 -0.04
C PRO A 571 0.52 -7.39 -0.86
N ARG A 572 0.02 -7.98 -1.92
CA ARG A 572 0.81 -8.66 -2.94
C ARG A 572 1.33 -7.65 -3.96
N SER A 573 2.34 -8.07 -4.73
CA SER A 573 2.77 -7.29 -5.88
C SER A 573 1.61 -7.13 -6.86
N TYR A 574 1.23 -5.90 -7.16
CA TYR A 574 0.12 -5.61 -8.07
C TYR A 574 0.37 -6.16 -9.48
N GLN A 575 1.61 -6.05 -9.94
CA GLN A 575 2.10 -6.61 -11.19
C GLN A 575 3.42 -7.31 -10.92
N PRO A 576 3.40 -8.60 -10.57
CA PRO A 576 4.60 -9.30 -10.16
C PRO A 576 5.59 -9.38 -11.33
N THR A 577 6.78 -8.84 -11.12
CA THR A 577 7.94 -8.97 -12.03
C THR A 577 8.69 -10.29 -11.80
N SER A 578 8.37 -10.98 -10.72
CA SER A 578 8.86 -12.29 -10.32
C SER A 578 7.74 -13.07 -9.64
N ARG A 579 7.71 -14.39 -9.85
CA ARG A 579 6.79 -15.29 -9.14
C ARG A 579 7.11 -15.42 -7.66
N LYS A 580 8.36 -15.12 -7.26
CA LYS A 580 8.78 -15.10 -5.87
C LYS A 580 8.46 -13.74 -5.28
N HIS A 581 7.51 -13.69 -4.38
CA HIS A 581 7.17 -12.52 -3.59
C HIS A 581 6.97 -12.93 -2.14
N GLU A 582 7.74 -12.35 -1.24
CA GLU A 582 7.55 -12.49 0.20
C GLU A 582 6.92 -11.21 0.72
N PRO A 583 5.65 -11.25 1.18
CA PRO A 583 5.07 -10.12 1.87
C PRO A 583 5.91 -9.74 3.09
N LEU A 584 6.22 -8.45 3.23
CA LEU A 584 6.99 -7.92 4.35
C LEU A 584 6.22 -6.81 5.05
N VAL A 585 6.43 -6.68 6.36
CA VAL A 585 6.28 -5.39 7.04
C VAL A 585 7.62 -4.69 7.00
N GLN A 586 7.61 -3.36 6.88
CA GLN A 586 8.82 -2.59 6.75
C GLN A 586 8.67 -1.18 7.31
N GLY A 587 9.79 -0.59 7.67
CA GLY A 587 9.89 0.81 8.05
C GLY A 587 11.26 1.34 7.71
N ALA A 588 11.35 2.60 7.32
CA ALA A 588 12.62 3.23 6.99
C ALA A 588 12.69 4.68 7.47
N THR A 589 13.91 5.14 7.69
CA THR A 589 14.19 6.55 7.92
C THR A 589 14.44 7.27 6.59
N ASN A 590 14.25 8.58 6.57
CA ASN A 590 14.93 9.45 5.62
C ASN A 590 16.42 9.61 6.02
N PRO A 591 17.28 10.21 5.18
CA PRO A 591 18.70 10.30 5.45
C PRO A 591 19.03 11.22 6.64
N ILE A 592 20.04 10.82 7.41
CA ILE A 592 20.91 11.74 8.14
C ILE A 592 22.18 11.92 7.29
N TRP A 593 22.51 13.16 6.97
CA TRP A 593 23.70 13.50 6.21
C TRP A 593 24.91 13.55 7.13
N ILE A 594 26.01 12.93 6.75
CA ILE A 594 27.25 12.88 7.53
C ILE A 594 28.30 13.74 6.84
N ASP A 595 28.80 14.75 7.53
CA ASP A 595 29.97 15.54 7.16
C ASP A 595 31.21 14.71 7.50
N GLY A 596 31.64 13.90 6.55
CA GLY A 596 32.73 12.96 6.73
C GLY A 596 34.11 13.63 6.61
N ASP A 597 34.25 14.57 5.68
CA ASP A 597 35.51 15.30 5.44
C ASP A 597 35.68 16.52 6.36
N GLY A 598 34.64 16.93 7.11
CA GLY A 598 34.70 17.96 8.15
C GLY A 598 34.64 19.39 7.61
N ASP A 599 34.16 19.60 6.37
CA ASP A 599 34.07 20.94 5.75
C ASP A 599 32.82 21.72 6.13
N GLY A 600 31.90 21.14 6.93
CA GLY A 600 30.67 21.73 7.40
C GLY A 600 29.54 21.74 6.35
N LYS A 601 29.67 21.00 5.25
CA LYS A 601 28.71 20.91 4.16
C LYS A 601 28.52 19.47 3.77
N PHE A 602 27.45 19.17 3.03
CA PHE A 602 27.25 17.87 2.41
C PHE A 602 27.67 17.90 0.94
N THR A 603 28.59 17.06 0.58
CA THR A 603 29.06 16.84 -0.79
C THR A 603 28.57 15.46 -1.29
N ALA A 604 27.68 15.44 -2.26
CA ALA A 604 27.16 14.18 -2.84
C ALA A 604 28.26 13.40 -3.58
N ALA A 605 28.10 12.08 -3.68
CA ALA A 605 29.05 11.19 -4.36
C ALA A 605 29.42 11.66 -5.77
N ARG A 606 28.45 12.17 -6.55
CA ARG A 606 28.70 12.74 -7.88
C ARG A 606 29.58 13.98 -7.85
N CYS A 607 29.48 14.79 -6.81
CA CYS A 607 30.32 16.00 -6.68
C CYS A 607 31.78 15.64 -6.40
N TYR A 608 32.05 14.66 -5.54
CA TYR A 608 33.39 14.11 -5.35
C TYR A 608 33.94 13.54 -6.67
N ALA A 609 33.18 12.73 -7.39
CA ALA A 609 33.57 12.18 -8.67
C ALA A 609 33.93 13.27 -9.68
N ARG A 610 33.14 14.34 -9.79
CA ARG A 610 33.45 15.50 -10.67
C ARG A 610 34.74 16.20 -10.30
N ARG A 611 35.00 16.42 -8.98
CA ARG A 611 36.25 17.04 -8.50
C ARG A 611 37.45 16.19 -8.91
N LEU A 612 37.40 14.87 -8.69
CA LEU A 612 38.47 13.95 -9.04
C LEU A 612 38.72 13.88 -10.56
N LEU A 613 37.67 13.82 -11.37
CA LEU A 613 37.83 13.84 -12.82
C LEU A 613 38.39 15.15 -13.33
N LYS A 614 38.05 16.28 -12.75
CA LYS A 614 38.63 17.57 -13.14
C LYS A 614 40.17 17.60 -12.96
N ILE A 615 40.67 16.92 -11.92
CA ILE A 615 42.09 16.89 -11.57
C ILE A 615 42.84 15.79 -12.32
N HIS A 616 42.27 14.58 -12.38
CA HIS A 616 42.93 13.36 -12.84
C HIS A 616 42.30 12.70 -14.08
N GLY A 617 41.24 13.25 -14.64
CA GLY A 617 40.44 12.58 -15.67
C GLY A 617 41.19 12.26 -16.97
N ARG A 618 42.38 12.86 -17.21
CA ARG A 618 43.23 12.55 -18.37
C ARG A 618 44.16 11.36 -18.12
N ASP A 619 44.40 10.99 -16.87
CA ASP A 619 45.27 9.89 -16.43
C ASP A 619 44.43 8.85 -15.66
N LEU A 620 44.04 7.76 -16.31
CA LEU A 620 43.20 6.73 -15.72
C LEU A 620 43.87 6.05 -14.50
N PRO A 621 45.13 5.65 -14.50
CA PRO A 621 45.83 5.15 -13.30
C PRO A 621 45.76 6.12 -12.11
N MET A 622 46.02 7.40 -12.34
CA MET A 622 45.98 8.42 -11.29
C MET A 622 44.56 8.63 -10.76
N LEU A 623 43.55 8.62 -11.64
CA LEU A 623 42.16 8.73 -11.22
C LEU A 623 41.72 7.52 -10.37
N LEU A 624 42.08 6.29 -10.78
CA LEU A 624 41.72 5.08 -10.04
C LEU A 624 42.40 5.05 -8.66
N ALA A 625 43.67 5.53 -8.56
CA ALA A 625 44.35 5.71 -7.27
C ALA A 625 43.66 6.78 -6.40
N ALA A 626 43.31 7.92 -6.98
CA ALA A 626 42.59 9.00 -6.26
C ALA A 626 41.18 8.60 -5.76
N LEU A 627 40.60 7.57 -6.34
CA LEU A 627 39.30 7.00 -5.90
C LEU A 627 39.44 6.02 -4.72
N GLU A 628 40.66 5.59 -4.34
CA GLU A 628 40.89 4.60 -3.29
C GLU A 628 40.24 4.94 -1.93
N PRO A 629 40.28 6.20 -1.42
CA PRO A 629 39.68 6.55 -0.14
C PRO A 629 38.14 6.69 -0.18
N PHE A 630 37.51 6.56 -1.36
CA PHE A 630 36.10 6.75 -1.56
C PHE A 630 35.34 5.42 -1.69
N ASP A 631 34.03 5.51 -1.54
CA ASP A 631 33.16 4.35 -1.61
C ASP A 631 32.76 3.98 -3.06
N GLN A 632 31.99 2.91 -3.16
CA GLN A 632 31.45 2.41 -4.43
C GLN A 632 30.54 3.44 -5.12
N ALA A 633 29.81 4.29 -4.38
CA ALA A 633 28.93 5.27 -4.97
C ALA A 633 29.70 6.35 -5.72
N VAL A 634 30.77 6.89 -5.12
CA VAL A 634 31.67 7.85 -5.79
C VAL A 634 32.30 7.24 -7.03
N ALA A 635 32.76 5.98 -6.93
CA ALA A 635 33.38 5.27 -8.06
C ALA A 635 32.38 5.03 -9.22
N ALA A 636 31.13 4.69 -8.93
CA ALA A 636 30.10 4.52 -9.94
C ALA A 636 29.76 5.84 -10.67
N GLN A 637 29.71 6.94 -9.93
CA GLN A 637 29.53 8.28 -10.52
C GLN A 637 30.72 8.68 -11.40
N ALA A 638 31.95 8.34 -10.97
CA ALA A 638 33.15 8.59 -11.76
C ALA A 638 33.14 7.78 -13.08
N ALA A 639 32.70 6.50 -13.01
CA ALA A 639 32.57 5.66 -14.16
C ALA A 639 31.60 6.25 -15.19
N GLU A 640 30.43 6.72 -14.76
CA GLU A 640 29.47 7.37 -15.65
C GLU A 640 30.03 8.64 -16.29
N LEU A 641 30.70 9.48 -15.51
CA LEU A 641 31.27 10.72 -16.01
C LEU A 641 32.39 10.47 -17.04
N LEU A 642 33.22 9.43 -16.82
CA LEU A 642 34.22 8.98 -17.81
C LEU A 642 33.55 8.47 -19.10
N ALA A 643 32.51 7.66 -18.98
CA ALA A 643 31.75 7.18 -20.13
C ALA A 643 31.13 8.34 -20.92
N ALA A 644 30.57 9.34 -20.24
CA ALA A 644 30.05 10.56 -20.86
C ALA A 644 31.14 11.41 -21.52
N ALA A 645 32.39 11.33 -21.07
CA ALA A 645 33.55 11.94 -21.70
C ALA A 645 34.12 11.12 -22.88
N GLY A 646 33.46 10.01 -23.27
CA GLY A 646 33.84 9.20 -24.44
C GLY A 646 34.81 8.04 -24.14
N HIS A 647 35.11 7.74 -22.86
CA HIS A 647 35.98 6.60 -22.56
C HIS A 647 35.26 5.26 -22.75
N ASP A 648 35.87 4.34 -23.53
CA ASP A 648 35.35 2.97 -23.67
C ASP A 648 35.71 2.11 -22.46
N MET A 649 34.75 1.99 -21.53
CA MET A 649 34.87 1.20 -20.31
C MET A 649 35.06 -0.30 -20.53
N ARG A 650 34.79 -0.80 -21.75
CA ARG A 650 34.91 -2.22 -22.12
C ARG A 650 36.23 -2.53 -22.82
N ASN A 651 37.08 -1.54 -23.06
CA ASN A 651 38.38 -1.70 -23.65
C ASN A 651 39.30 -2.56 -22.76
N ALA A 652 40.12 -3.43 -23.35
CA ALA A 652 41.02 -4.34 -22.62
C ALA A 652 42.03 -3.60 -21.74
N ARG A 653 42.57 -2.45 -22.22
CA ARG A 653 43.48 -1.60 -21.46
C ARG A 653 42.79 -1.02 -20.22
N PHE A 654 41.55 -0.55 -20.36
CA PHE A 654 40.76 -0.04 -19.22
C PHE A 654 40.52 -1.14 -18.17
N ARG A 655 40.10 -2.34 -18.61
CA ARG A 655 39.91 -3.48 -17.71
C ARG A 655 41.17 -3.88 -16.95
N LYS A 656 42.34 -3.85 -17.59
CA LYS A 656 43.60 -4.15 -16.92
C LYS A 656 43.88 -3.22 -15.77
N HIS A 657 43.70 -1.90 -15.94
CA HIS A 657 43.84 -0.93 -14.83
C HIS A 657 42.76 -1.11 -13.76
N LEU A 658 41.53 -1.45 -14.13
CA LEU A 658 40.46 -1.64 -13.17
C LEU A 658 40.69 -2.88 -12.26
N ILE A 659 41.30 -3.95 -12.75
CA ILE A 659 41.62 -5.14 -11.95
C ILE A 659 42.53 -4.80 -10.75
N SER A 660 43.48 -3.89 -10.91
CA SER A 660 44.37 -3.47 -9.85
C SER A 660 43.83 -2.36 -8.93
N ALA A 661 42.64 -1.80 -9.26
CA ALA A 661 42.02 -0.75 -8.44
C ALA A 661 41.50 -1.28 -7.10
N ALA A 662 41.30 -0.38 -6.14
CA ALA A 662 40.68 -0.70 -4.84
C ALA A 662 39.34 -1.41 -4.98
N PRO A 663 38.96 -2.30 -4.04
CA PRO A 663 37.72 -3.09 -4.15
C PRO A 663 36.46 -2.24 -4.35
N ALA A 664 36.31 -1.12 -3.63
CA ALA A 664 35.15 -0.23 -3.77
C ALA A 664 35.11 0.45 -5.15
N THR A 665 36.28 0.90 -5.65
CA THR A 665 36.44 1.49 -6.98
C THR A 665 36.03 0.47 -8.07
N ARG A 666 36.61 -0.73 -8.00
CA ARG A 666 36.28 -1.82 -8.93
C ARG A 666 34.80 -2.17 -8.91
N ALA A 667 34.19 -2.27 -7.73
CA ALA A 667 32.77 -2.58 -7.59
C ALA A 667 31.87 -1.49 -8.21
N GLY A 668 32.20 -0.20 -8.01
CA GLY A 668 31.44 0.92 -8.59
C GLY A 668 31.50 0.95 -10.11
N PHE A 669 32.68 0.80 -10.68
CA PHE A 669 32.85 0.72 -12.13
C PHE A 669 32.14 -0.49 -12.74
N THR A 670 32.27 -1.67 -12.13
CA THR A 670 31.61 -2.90 -12.61
C THR A 670 30.09 -2.74 -12.57
N ALA A 671 29.53 -2.19 -11.50
CA ALA A 671 28.11 -1.93 -11.39
C ALA A 671 27.62 -1.00 -12.50
N PHE A 672 28.33 0.10 -12.78
CA PHE A 672 27.96 1.00 -13.88
C PHE A 672 28.09 0.34 -15.25
N ILE A 673 29.20 -0.38 -15.51
CA ILE A 673 29.44 -1.07 -16.82
C ILE A 673 28.31 -2.07 -17.11
N ALA A 674 27.75 -2.71 -16.08
CA ALA A 674 26.63 -3.63 -16.24
C ALA A 674 25.32 -2.94 -16.72
N THR A 675 25.18 -1.61 -16.53
CA THR A 675 24.03 -0.85 -17.02
C THR A 675 24.18 -0.39 -18.49
N LEU A 676 25.37 -0.51 -19.08
CA LEU A 676 25.57 -0.10 -20.47
C LEU A 676 24.89 -1.08 -21.45
N PRO A 677 24.29 -0.60 -22.54
CA PRO A 677 23.69 -1.48 -23.54
C PRO A 677 24.74 -2.45 -24.09
N PRO A 678 24.35 -3.67 -24.50
CA PRO A 678 25.28 -4.59 -25.17
C PRO A 678 25.94 -3.88 -26.36
N LYS A 679 27.25 -4.15 -26.58
CA LYS A 679 27.87 -3.68 -27.84
C LYS A 679 27.10 -4.33 -29.00
N THR A 680 26.52 -3.52 -29.85
CA THR A 680 26.11 -3.98 -31.18
C THR A 680 27.32 -4.57 -31.86
N PRO A 681 27.22 -5.79 -32.45
CA PRO A 681 28.31 -6.45 -33.12
C PRO A 681 28.87 -5.61 -34.29
#